data_47119137c9f690e8912721a0b277a724
#
_entry.id   47119137c9f690e8912721a0b277a724
#
_cell.length_a   1.000
_cell.length_b   1.000
_cell.length_c   1.000
_cell.angle_alpha   90.00
_cell.angle_beta   90.00
_cell.angle_gamma   90.00
#
_symmetry.space_group_name_H-M   'P 1'
#
loop_
_entity.id
_entity.type
_entity.pdbx_description
1 polymer ?
#
loop_
_entity_poly.entity_id
_entity_poly.type
_entity_poly.pdbx_seq_one_letter_code
_entity_poly.pdbx_strand_id
1 'polypeptide(L)'
;MSSLPVAVVLPELLAALHHAPQVLLNAPTGAGKSTWLPLQILKEGKIAGKIILLEPRRLAARNVAQRLAELLNEKPGETVGYRMRAETCVGPSTRLEVVTEGILPRMLQNDPELTGVGLVILDEFHERSLQADLALALLLDVQQGLRDDLRLLIMSATLDNARLQQTLPDAPVIASEGRAFPVARRYQPLPAHQRFDEAVAVATAELLRQEPGSLLLFLPGVGEIQRVQEQLASRVSSDIILCPLYGALSLADQRKAILPAPAGQRKVVLATNIAETSLTIEGIRLVVDSAQERVASFDPRTGLTKLLTQRISQASMIQRAGRAGRLAPGICLHLTSAEQAERAAQQSTPEILQSDLSGLVMDLLQWGCPDPAQLTWLNPPPAVNLTAARSLLTQLGAREGERLTARGQKMAALGNDPRLAAMLVAAQGNDEIATAARLEAILEEPPRGGTSDLGQAFSRNQGNWQQRAQQLAKRLNSRGGSPDSDKIASLLSEAFPDRIARRRGLDGRYQLANAMGAMLDSDDALTRHEWLIAPLLLQGSHSPDARILQAFAVDIDALTRACPQLLQQSDIVEWDETQGTLKAFRRSQIGKLTLGTKPLAKPSEEELHQAMLNGIREKGLSVLNWTPEAEQYRIRLHCAAKWLPEHGWPAVDDETLLATLEHWLLPQMSGVHSLRALKALDVKTALQNLLDWSLRQRLDSELPGHYTVPTGSRIAIRYHEDNPPALAVRMQEMFGEATTPSIAEGRVPLVLELLSPAQRPLQITRDLGAFWAGSYRDVQKEMKGRYPKHVWPDDPANTAPTRRTKKYS
;
A
#
# COMPACT_ATOMS: atom_id res chain seq x y z
N MET A 1 -23.75 45.65 13.00
CA MET A 1 -22.51 45.32 12.27
C MET A 1 -21.91 44.08 12.91
N SER A 2 -21.52 43.11 12.12
CA SER A 2 -20.95 41.88 12.65
C SER A 2 -19.57 42.17 13.23
N SER A 3 -19.38 41.81 14.48
CA SER A 3 -18.09 41.91 15.19
C SER A 3 -17.14 40.76 14.87
N LEU A 4 -17.46 39.92 13.86
CA LEU A 4 -16.70 38.75 13.50
C LEU A 4 -15.46 39.16 12.70
N PRO A 5 -14.29 38.56 12.97
CA PRO A 5 -13.03 38.90 12.30
C PRO A 5 -13.07 38.74 10.78
N VAL A 6 -13.77 37.73 10.28
CA VAL A 6 -13.89 37.46 8.83
C VAL A 6 -14.65 38.57 8.08
N ALA A 7 -15.47 39.36 8.79
CA ALA A 7 -16.20 40.47 8.19
C ALA A 7 -15.25 41.55 7.64
N VAL A 8 -14.08 41.71 8.21
CA VAL A 8 -13.08 42.70 7.77
C VAL A 8 -12.54 42.36 6.36
N VAL A 9 -12.40 41.08 6.05
CA VAL A 9 -11.87 40.61 4.77
C VAL A 9 -12.93 40.29 3.73
N LEU A 10 -14.20 40.44 4.07
CA LEU A 10 -15.32 40.11 3.19
C LEU A 10 -15.28 40.89 1.87
N PRO A 11 -15.04 42.22 1.83
CA PRO A 11 -14.94 42.95 0.58
C PRO A 11 -13.81 42.45 -0.33
N GLU A 12 -12.66 42.16 0.23
CA GLU A 12 -11.50 41.62 -0.50
C GLU A 12 -11.81 40.22 -1.05
N LEU A 13 -12.46 39.40 -0.25
CA LEU A 13 -12.86 38.03 -0.62
C LEU A 13 -13.87 38.06 -1.79
N LEU A 14 -14.87 38.91 -1.73
CA LEU A 14 -15.86 39.04 -2.78
C LEU A 14 -15.21 39.52 -4.11
N ALA A 15 -14.31 40.48 -4.03
CA ALA A 15 -13.55 40.92 -5.19
C ALA A 15 -12.70 39.80 -5.80
N ALA A 16 -12.00 39.01 -4.95
CA ALA A 16 -11.22 37.88 -5.39
C ALA A 16 -12.06 36.79 -6.06
N LEU A 17 -13.22 36.46 -5.50
CA LEU A 17 -14.15 35.49 -6.08
C LEU A 17 -14.72 35.93 -7.42
N HIS A 18 -14.79 37.24 -7.67
CA HIS A 18 -15.25 37.76 -8.95
C HIS A 18 -14.22 37.57 -10.06
N HIS A 19 -12.93 37.62 -9.73
CA HIS A 19 -11.84 37.60 -10.70
C HIS A 19 -11.12 36.28 -10.83
N ALA A 20 -11.00 35.51 -9.72
CA ALA A 20 -10.19 34.31 -9.67
C ALA A 20 -11.07 33.05 -9.62
N PRO A 21 -10.69 31.98 -10.33
CA PRO A 21 -11.44 30.70 -10.28
C PRO A 21 -11.31 30.00 -8.95
N GLN A 22 -10.17 30.13 -8.26
CA GLN A 22 -9.94 29.59 -6.93
C GLN A 22 -9.44 30.69 -6.01
N VAL A 23 -9.93 30.70 -4.78
CA VAL A 23 -9.51 31.61 -3.72
C VAL A 23 -9.23 30.83 -2.46
N LEU A 24 -8.14 31.14 -1.77
CA LEU A 24 -7.73 30.53 -0.51
C LEU A 24 -8.03 31.50 0.64
N LEU A 25 -8.78 31.04 1.63
CA LEU A 25 -9.04 31.79 2.85
C LEU A 25 -8.41 31.11 4.05
N ASN A 26 -7.47 31.80 4.68
CA ASN A 26 -6.91 31.42 5.96
C ASN A 26 -7.68 32.15 7.08
N ALA A 27 -8.50 31.43 7.80
CA ALA A 27 -9.26 31.98 8.90
C ALA A 27 -9.22 31.02 10.08
N PRO A 28 -8.70 31.43 11.24
CA PRO A 28 -8.70 30.62 12.45
C PRO A 28 -10.12 30.26 12.86
N THR A 29 -10.24 29.24 13.68
CA THR A 29 -11.50 28.82 14.26
C THR A 29 -12.13 29.97 15.07
N GLY A 30 -13.42 30.20 14.89
CA GLY A 30 -14.14 31.30 15.60
C GLY A 30 -14.14 32.64 14.85
N ALA A 31 -13.52 32.71 13.67
CA ALA A 31 -13.53 33.90 12.82
C ALA A 31 -14.87 34.13 12.11
N GLY A 32 -15.76 33.11 12.10
CA GLY A 32 -17.07 33.18 11.42
C GLY A 32 -17.07 32.65 10.01
N LYS A 33 -16.04 31.92 9.62
CA LYS A 33 -15.87 31.39 8.23
C LYS A 33 -16.96 30.39 7.83
N SER A 34 -17.45 29.57 8.74
CA SER A 34 -18.45 28.52 8.45
C SER A 34 -19.87 28.95 8.74
N THR A 35 -20.08 29.72 9.82
CA THR A 35 -21.38 30.02 10.38
C THR A 35 -21.94 31.40 10.01
N TRP A 36 -21.18 32.20 9.27
CA TRP A 36 -21.58 33.53 8.85
C TRP A 36 -21.22 33.83 7.40
N LEU A 37 -19.98 33.56 6.98
CA LEU A 37 -19.43 33.95 5.69
C LEU A 37 -20.22 33.41 4.50
N PRO A 38 -20.58 32.10 4.43
CA PRO A 38 -21.32 31.60 3.26
C PRO A 38 -22.64 32.33 3.02
N LEU A 39 -23.33 32.69 4.09
CA LEU A 39 -24.59 33.44 4.01
C LEU A 39 -24.37 34.87 3.50
N GLN A 40 -23.27 35.52 3.90
CA GLN A 40 -22.95 36.86 3.42
C GLN A 40 -22.62 36.88 1.94
N ILE A 41 -21.89 35.86 1.46
CA ILE A 41 -21.61 35.69 0.05
C ILE A 41 -22.90 35.52 -0.74
N LEU A 42 -23.87 34.74 -0.20
CA LEU A 42 -25.17 34.56 -0.81
C LEU A 42 -25.98 35.87 -0.88
N LYS A 43 -25.98 36.62 0.24
CA LYS A 43 -26.72 37.88 0.35
C LYS A 43 -26.21 38.98 -0.58
N GLU A 44 -24.89 39.01 -0.86
CA GLU A 44 -24.30 39.96 -1.78
C GLU A 44 -24.75 39.74 -3.24
N GLY A 45 -25.27 38.55 -3.56
CA GLY A 45 -25.92 38.27 -4.85
C GLY A 45 -25.02 38.27 -6.08
N LYS A 46 -23.70 38.37 -5.91
CA LYS A 46 -22.71 38.41 -7.02
C LYS A 46 -22.40 37.03 -7.57
N ILE A 47 -22.72 35.97 -6.83
CA ILE A 47 -22.55 34.60 -7.28
C ILE A 47 -23.84 34.14 -7.94
N ALA A 48 -23.73 33.79 -9.24
CA ALA A 48 -24.86 33.23 -9.96
C ALA A 48 -25.09 31.76 -9.56
N GLY A 49 -26.31 31.45 -9.09
CA GLY A 49 -26.66 30.09 -8.75
C GLY A 49 -26.48 29.73 -7.25
N LYS A 50 -26.49 28.45 -7.00
CA LYS A 50 -26.38 27.90 -5.65
C LYS A 50 -24.94 27.93 -5.14
N ILE A 51 -24.81 27.93 -3.83
CA ILE A 51 -23.58 27.73 -3.10
C ILE A 51 -23.62 26.36 -2.46
N ILE A 52 -22.56 25.56 -2.66
CA ILE A 52 -22.35 24.29 -1.95
C ILE A 52 -21.24 24.49 -0.96
N LEU A 53 -21.51 24.17 0.32
CA LEU A 53 -20.55 24.22 1.42
C LEU A 53 -20.24 22.80 1.87
N LEU A 54 -18.99 22.36 1.65
CA LEU A 54 -18.51 21.07 2.12
C LEU A 54 -18.03 21.16 3.56
N GLU A 55 -18.68 20.43 4.44
CA GLU A 55 -18.28 20.24 5.83
C GLU A 55 -17.87 18.79 6.06
N PRO A 56 -16.68 18.52 6.62
CA PRO A 56 -16.17 17.15 6.69
C PRO A 56 -16.96 16.21 7.59
N ARG A 57 -17.67 16.73 8.59
CA ARG A 57 -18.32 15.90 9.61
C ARG A 57 -19.82 16.14 9.70
N ARG A 58 -20.58 15.06 9.86
CA ARG A 58 -22.06 15.09 9.88
C ARG A 58 -22.63 16.03 10.94
N LEU A 59 -22.09 15.97 12.15
CA LEU A 59 -22.57 16.83 13.24
C LEU A 59 -22.28 18.31 12.94
N ALA A 60 -21.09 18.61 12.46
CA ALA A 60 -20.72 19.96 12.06
C ALA A 60 -21.59 20.47 10.90
N ALA A 61 -21.84 19.64 9.90
CA ALA A 61 -22.67 19.99 8.75
C ALA A 61 -24.10 20.37 9.17
N ARG A 62 -24.72 19.57 10.04
CA ARG A 62 -26.05 19.85 10.57
C ARG A 62 -26.06 21.13 11.40
N ASN A 63 -25.12 21.30 12.31
CA ASN A 63 -25.04 22.49 13.16
C ASN A 63 -24.80 23.77 12.35
N VAL A 64 -23.95 23.70 11.35
CA VAL A 64 -23.68 24.84 10.44
C VAL A 64 -24.94 25.20 9.65
N ALA A 65 -25.63 24.22 9.08
CA ALA A 65 -26.86 24.43 8.33
C ALA A 65 -27.94 25.04 9.21
N GLN A 66 -28.10 24.51 10.41
CA GLN A 66 -29.08 25.04 11.38
C GLN A 66 -28.74 26.46 11.78
N ARG A 67 -27.49 26.77 12.09
CA ARG A 67 -27.06 28.13 12.47
C ARG A 67 -27.27 29.14 11.34
N LEU A 68 -26.91 28.75 10.10
CA LEU A 68 -27.14 29.63 8.95
C LEU A 68 -28.62 29.88 8.69
N ALA A 69 -29.49 28.88 8.87
CA ALA A 69 -30.94 29.03 8.76
C ALA A 69 -31.50 29.92 9.85
N GLU A 70 -31.04 29.77 11.11
CA GLU A 70 -31.43 30.62 12.23
C GLU A 70 -31.13 32.11 11.99
N LEU A 71 -29.99 32.40 11.35
CA LEU A 71 -29.61 33.77 10.97
C LEU A 71 -30.59 34.40 9.96
N LEU A 72 -31.34 33.59 9.25
CA LEU A 72 -32.41 34.00 8.35
C LEU A 72 -33.81 33.93 8.98
N ASN A 73 -33.92 33.53 10.24
CA ASN A 73 -35.18 33.20 10.89
C ASN A 73 -35.99 32.13 10.16
N GLU A 74 -35.27 31.17 9.58
CA GLU A 74 -35.85 30.05 8.83
C GLU A 74 -35.46 28.71 9.47
N LYS A 75 -36.10 27.64 8.99
CA LYS A 75 -35.75 26.28 9.33
C LYS A 75 -34.84 25.71 8.20
N PRO A 76 -33.96 24.76 8.52
CA PRO A 76 -33.24 24.01 7.47
C PRO A 76 -34.19 23.37 6.46
N GLY A 77 -33.87 23.46 5.19
CA GLY A 77 -34.68 23.00 4.08
C GLY A 77 -35.36 24.12 3.29
N GLU A 78 -35.31 25.33 3.78
CA GLU A 78 -35.76 26.55 3.07
C GLU A 78 -34.57 27.12 2.25
N THR A 79 -34.12 28.34 2.53
CA THR A 79 -32.97 28.91 1.80
C THR A 79 -31.66 28.16 2.04
N VAL A 80 -31.46 27.65 3.26
CA VAL A 80 -30.34 26.83 3.66
C VAL A 80 -30.81 25.42 3.90
N GLY A 81 -30.18 24.46 3.23
CA GLY A 81 -30.42 23.03 3.43
C GLY A 81 -29.16 22.26 3.65
N TYR A 82 -29.28 20.96 3.86
CA TYR A 82 -28.13 20.07 3.99
C TYR A 82 -28.38 18.71 3.37
N ARG A 83 -27.29 18.08 2.96
CA ARG A 83 -27.28 16.71 2.45
C ARG A 83 -26.19 15.91 3.15
N MET A 84 -26.61 14.82 3.76
CA MET A 84 -25.72 13.86 4.40
C MET A 84 -26.08 12.46 3.95
N ARG A 85 -25.21 11.51 4.22
CA ARG A 85 -25.51 10.08 4.01
C ARG A 85 -26.74 9.72 4.84
N ALA A 86 -27.78 9.27 4.23
CA ALA A 86 -29.05 8.87 4.84
C ALA A 86 -29.97 10.01 5.33
N GLU A 87 -29.58 11.28 5.25
CA GLU A 87 -30.44 12.39 5.65
C GLU A 87 -30.30 13.57 4.69
N THR A 88 -31.39 14.01 4.12
CA THR A 88 -31.44 15.14 3.19
C THR A 88 -32.55 16.09 3.63
N CYS A 89 -32.23 17.37 3.74
CA CYS A 89 -33.17 18.43 4.11
C CYS A 89 -32.95 19.64 3.18
N VAL A 90 -33.43 19.51 1.94
CA VAL A 90 -33.41 20.55 0.93
C VAL A 90 -34.78 20.72 0.31
N GLY A 91 -35.08 21.90 -0.19
CA GLY A 91 -36.32 22.23 -0.86
C GLY A 91 -36.09 23.00 -2.16
N PRO A 92 -37.16 23.33 -2.88
CA PRO A 92 -37.06 24.03 -4.16
C PRO A 92 -36.50 25.46 -4.03
N SER A 93 -36.59 26.05 -2.85
CA SER A 93 -36.07 27.40 -2.56
C SER A 93 -34.66 27.39 -1.98
N THR A 94 -34.03 26.21 -1.80
CA THR A 94 -32.68 26.09 -1.24
C THR A 94 -31.63 26.64 -2.20
N ARG A 95 -30.83 27.59 -1.69
CA ARG A 95 -29.74 28.24 -2.45
C ARG A 95 -28.37 28.01 -1.83
N LEU A 96 -28.31 27.60 -0.58
CA LEU A 96 -27.08 27.23 0.11
C LEU A 96 -27.27 25.82 0.66
N GLU A 97 -26.52 24.90 0.12
CA GLU A 97 -26.55 23.50 0.58
C GLU A 97 -25.26 23.16 1.31
N VAL A 98 -25.39 22.72 2.57
CA VAL A 98 -24.29 22.19 3.35
C VAL A 98 -24.23 20.69 3.10
N VAL A 99 -23.11 20.19 2.61
CA VAL A 99 -22.93 18.77 2.26
C VAL A 99 -21.77 18.16 3.01
N THR A 100 -21.88 16.89 3.35
CA THR A 100 -20.76 16.13 3.92
C THR A 100 -19.85 15.59 2.82
N GLU A 101 -18.66 15.13 3.19
CA GLU A 101 -17.57 14.76 2.28
C GLU A 101 -17.96 13.78 1.18
N GLY A 102 -18.67 12.70 1.53
CA GLY A 102 -19.04 11.68 0.55
C GLY A 102 -20.14 12.12 -0.42
N ILE A 103 -20.83 13.21 -0.16
CA ILE A 103 -21.96 13.70 -0.97
C ILE A 103 -21.46 14.47 -2.20
N LEU A 104 -20.46 15.33 -2.04
CA LEU A 104 -19.99 16.18 -3.14
C LEU A 104 -19.39 15.38 -4.32
N PRO A 105 -18.52 14.38 -4.13
CA PRO A 105 -18.08 13.53 -5.23
C PRO A 105 -19.22 12.82 -5.96
N ARG A 106 -20.27 12.40 -5.24
CA ARG A 106 -21.46 11.79 -5.87
C ARG A 106 -22.27 12.81 -6.68
N MET A 107 -22.44 14.02 -6.18
CA MET A 107 -23.09 15.10 -6.94
C MET A 107 -22.35 15.36 -8.25
N LEU A 108 -21.02 15.37 -8.22
CA LEU A 108 -20.16 15.53 -9.40
C LEU A 108 -20.29 14.35 -10.37
N GLN A 109 -20.34 13.12 -9.89
CA GLN A 109 -20.51 11.94 -10.74
C GLN A 109 -21.88 11.95 -11.43
N ASN A 110 -22.94 12.34 -10.72
CA ASN A 110 -24.28 12.42 -11.27
C ASN A 110 -24.48 13.63 -12.20
N ASP A 111 -23.81 14.74 -11.92
CA ASP A 111 -23.85 15.96 -12.70
C ASP A 111 -22.47 16.61 -12.72
N PRO A 112 -21.59 16.20 -13.67
CA PRO A 112 -20.22 16.73 -13.75
C PRO A 112 -20.15 18.25 -13.98
N GLU A 113 -21.19 18.84 -14.58
CA GLU A 113 -21.27 20.29 -14.80
C GLU A 113 -21.72 21.05 -13.56
N LEU A 114 -22.17 20.37 -12.49
CA LEU A 114 -22.81 21.00 -11.33
C LEU A 114 -23.81 22.08 -11.74
N THR A 115 -24.80 21.70 -12.53
CA THR A 115 -25.79 22.61 -13.11
C THR A 115 -26.47 23.44 -12.02
N GLY A 116 -26.46 24.75 -12.21
CA GLY A 116 -27.07 25.70 -11.27
C GLY A 116 -26.22 26.03 -10.04
N VAL A 117 -25.03 25.48 -9.92
CA VAL A 117 -24.07 25.80 -8.85
C VAL A 117 -23.07 26.85 -9.35
N GLY A 118 -22.89 27.92 -8.59
CA GLY A 118 -21.96 29.00 -8.93
C GLY A 118 -20.69 29.02 -8.09
N LEU A 119 -20.78 28.51 -6.86
CA LEU A 119 -19.66 28.48 -5.90
C LEU A 119 -19.67 27.19 -5.11
N VAL A 120 -18.49 26.60 -4.95
CA VAL A 120 -18.23 25.49 -4.01
C VAL A 120 -17.23 25.98 -2.98
N ILE A 121 -17.58 25.83 -1.72
CA ILE A 121 -16.73 26.17 -0.57
C ILE A 121 -16.27 24.86 0.06
N LEU A 122 -14.95 24.65 0.13
CA LEU A 122 -14.34 23.54 0.83
C LEU A 122 -13.87 24.03 2.21
N ASP A 123 -14.61 23.68 3.26
CA ASP A 123 -14.27 24.08 4.63
C ASP A 123 -13.38 23.05 5.31
N GLU A 124 -12.62 23.49 6.28
CA GLU A 124 -11.70 22.65 7.06
C GLU A 124 -10.72 21.83 6.16
N PHE A 125 -10.29 22.42 5.06
CA PHE A 125 -9.46 21.71 4.07
C PHE A 125 -8.11 21.26 4.63
N HIS A 126 -7.59 21.93 5.67
CA HIS A 126 -6.37 21.54 6.38
C HIS A 126 -6.42 20.15 7.02
N GLU A 127 -7.61 19.60 7.25
CA GLU A 127 -7.76 18.22 7.74
C GLU A 127 -7.32 17.18 6.70
N ARG A 128 -7.24 17.58 5.44
CA ARG A 128 -6.74 16.76 4.34
C ARG A 128 -7.36 15.36 4.31
N SER A 129 -8.69 15.31 4.40
CA SER A 129 -9.43 14.07 4.21
C SER A 129 -9.31 13.59 2.75
N LEU A 130 -9.42 12.28 2.55
CA LEU A 130 -9.38 11.66 1.22
C LEU A 130 -10.45 12.25 0.31
N GLN A 131 -11.68 12.39 0.83
CA GLN A 131 -12.81 12.90 0.07
C GLN A 131 -12.66 14.38 -0.30
N ALA A 132 -12.06 15.19 0.56
CA ALA A 132 -11.78 16.59 0.25
C ALA A 132 -10.71 16.72 -0.86
N ASP A 133 -9.66 15.93 -0.82
CA ASP A 133 -8.64 15.88 -1.87
C ASP A 133 -9.24 15.41 -3.21
N LEU A 134 -10.09 14.39 -3.19
CA LEU A 134 -10.82 13.93 -4.37
C LEU A 134 -11.76 15.01 -4.92
N ALA A 135 -12.54 15.63 -4.05
CA ALA A 135 -13.46 16.70 -4.46
C ALA A 135 -12.71 17.86 -5.14
N LEU A 136 -11.58 18.28 -4.57
CA LEU A 136 -10.75 19.31 -5.16
C LEU A 136 -10.22 18.89 -6.55
N ALA A 137 -9.71 17.68 -6.67
CA ALA A 137 -9.20 17.17 -7.95
C ALA A 137 -10.29 17.16 -9.04
N LEU A 138 -11.48 16.67 -8.69
CA LEU A 138 -12.62 16.64 -9.61
C LEU A 138 -13.12 18.06 -9.96
N LEU A 139 -13.21 18.97 -8.99
CA LEU A 139 -13.64 20.35 -9.20
C LEU A 139 -12.67 21.13 -10.09
N LEU A 140 -11.37 20.91 -9.92
CA LEU A 140 -10.37 21.52 -10.79
C LEU A 140 -10.51 21.00 -12.23
N ASP A 141 -10.79 19.73 -12.41
CA ASP A 141 -11.04 19.14 -13.70
C ASP A 141 -12.31 19.74 -14.36
N VAL A 142 -13.37 19.90 -13.57
CA VAL A 142 -14.62 20.55 -14.02
C VAL A 142 -14.37 21.99 -14.46
N GLN A 143 -13.60 22.76 -13.70
CA GLN A 143 -13.26 24.15 -14.07
C GLN A 143 -12.47 24.23 -15.37
N GLN A 144 -11.54 23.30 -15.59
CA GLN A 144 -10.70 23.29 -16.78
C GLN A 144 -11.45 22.83 -18.03
N GLY A 145 -12.29 21.80 -17.89
CA GLY A 145 -12.91 21.14 -19.05
C GLY A 145 -14.37 21.46 -19.30
N LEU A 146 -15.14 21.85 -18.26
CA LEU A 146 -16.59 21.98 -18.37
C LEU A 146 -17.13 23.35 -17.94
N ARG A 147 -16.59 23.94 -16.89
CA ARG A 147 -17.13 25.14 -16.27
C ARG A 147 -16.03 26.12 -15.83
N ASP A 148 -15.63 27.01 -16.69
CA ASP A 148 -14.68 28.07 -16.38
C ASP A 148 -15.27 29.20 -15.47
N ASP A 149 -16.59 29.26 -15.38
CA ASP A 149 -17.34 30.18 -14.53
C ASP A 149 -17.55 29.71 -13.08
N LEU A 150 -17.35 28.42 -12.80
CA LEU A 150 -17.47 27.88 -11.45
C LEU A 150 -16.36 28.44 -10.56
N ARG A 151 -16.74 28.85 -9.34
CA ARG A 151 -15.79 29.40 -8.36
C ARG A 151 -15.55 28.41 -7.22
N LEU A 152 -14.31 28.36 -6.75
CA LEU A 152 -13.91 27.58 -5.59
C LEU A 152 -13.36 28.48 -4.50
N LEU A 153 -13.85 28.29 -3.29
CA LEU A 153 -13.30 28.90 -2.10
C LEU A 153 -12.81 27.80 -1.18
N ILE A 154 -11.50 27.76 -0.92
CA ILE A 154 -10.88 26.78 -0.06
C ILE A 154 -10.54 27.47 1.27
N MET A 155 -11.16 26.99 2.33
CA MET A 155 -10.98 27.55 3.67
C MET A 155 -10.17 26.64 4.57
N SER A 156 -9.23 27.21 5.28
CA SER A 156 -8.34 26.51 6.18
C SER A 156 -8.15 27.29 7.48
N ALA A 157 -8.03 26.59 8.58
CA ALA A 157 -7.74 27.20 9.88
C ALA A 157 -6.24 27.35 10.15
N THR A 158 -5.38 26.78 9.31
CA THR A 158 -3.93 26.85 9.49
C THR A 158 -3.29 27.85 8.54
N LEU A 159 -2.22 28.50 9.01
CA LEU A 159 -1.44 29.44 8.20
C LEU A 159 -0.53 28.75 7.17
N ASP A 160 -0.18 27.49 7.39
CA ASP A 160 0.71 26.73 6.50
C ASP A 160 -0.07 26.08 5.37
N ASN A 161 -0.26 26.84 4.31
CA ASN A 161 -0.85 26.40 3.06
C ASN A 161 0.18 26.29 1.94
N ALA A 162 1.45 26.05 2.26
CA ALA A 162 2.52 26.05 1.27
C ALA A 162 2.25 25.09 0.12
N ARG A 163 1.79 23.88 0.42
CA ARG A 163 1.49 22.87 -0.60
C ARG A 163 0.26 23.25 -1.43
N LEU A 164 -0.74 23.83 -0.83
CA LEU A 164 -1.93 24.30 -1.54
C LEU A 164 -1.57 25.48 -2.47
N GLN A 165 -0.74 26.40 -2.02
CA GLN A 165 -0.23 27.51 -2.85
C GLN A 165 0.66 27.04 -3.99
N GLN A 166 1.47 26.01 -3.79
CA GLN A 166 2.26 25.39 -4.87
C GLN A 166 1.36 24.73 -5.92
N THR A 167 0.28 24.10 -5.50
CA THR A 167 -0.67 23.45 -6.39
C THR A 167 -1.54 24.43 -7.14
N LEU A 168 -1.92 25.54 -6.48
CA LEU A 168 -2.74 26.62 -7.02
C LEU A 168 -1.98 27.94 -6.92
N PRO A 169 -0.94 28.15 -7.72
CA PRO A 169 -0.04 29.30 -7.59
C PRO A 169 -0.70 30.66 -7.92
N ASP A 170 -1.75 30.63 -8.73
CA ASP A 170 -2.45 31.85 -9.16
C ASP A 170 -3.65 32.21 -8.27
N ALA A 171 -3.97 31.37 -7.28
CA ALA A 171 -5.07 31.62 -6.38
C ALA A 171 -4.73 32.73 -5.38
N PRO A 172 -5.56 33.78 -5.26
CA PRO A 172 -5.37 34.78 -4.21
C PRO A 172 -5.48 34.14 -2.84
N VAL A 173 -4.60 34.57 -1.93
CA VAL A 173 -4.62 34.13 -0.53
C VAL A 173 -5.08 35.29 0.34
N ILE A 174 -6.19 35.07 1.06
CA ILE A 174 -6.76 36.04 1.98
C ILE A 174 -6.63 35.49 3.38
N ALA A 175 -6.10 36.28 4.28
CA ALA A 175 -5.94 35.92 5.67
C ALA A 175 -6.87 36.77 6.56
N SER A 176 -7.64 36.10 7.40
CA SER A 176 -8.45 36.72 8.44
C SER A 176 -7.80 36.48 9.80
N GLU A 177 -7.82 37.48 10.65
CA GLU A 177 -7.46 37.29 12.06
C GLU A 177 -8.60 36.55 12.79
N GLY A 178 -8.25 35.80 13.84
CA GLY A 178 -9.20 35.10 14.67
C GLY A 178 -9.50 35.91 15.94
N ARG A 179 -10.66 35.65 16.54
CA ARG A 179 -10.91 36.01 17.90
C ARG A 179 -10.29 35.00 18.82
N ALA A 180 -9.02 35.21 19.16
CA ALA A 180 -8.37 34.35 20.12
C ALA A 180 -7.85 35.17 21.29
N PHE A 181 -8.15 34.71 22.49
CA PHE A 181 -7.49 35.15 23.69
C PHE A 181 -6.16 34.40 23.84
N PRO A 182 -5.19 34.98 24.59
CA PRO A 182 -3.92 34.29 24.84
C PRO A 182 -4.14 32.98 25.60
N VAL A 183 -3.39 31.96 25.19
CA VAL A 183 -3.35 30.65 25.84
C VAL A 183 -1.95 30.39 26.36
N ALA A 184 -1.83 30.21 27.67
CA ALA A 184 -0.59 29.78 28.28
C ALA A 184 -0.39 28.28 28.03
N ARG A 185 0.61 27.92 27.23
CA ARG A 185 0.94 26.54 26.93
C ARG A 185 1.99 26.02 27.90
N ARG A 186 1.67 24.94 28.59
CA ARG A 186 2.55 24.25 29.53
C ARG A 186 2.85 22.84 29.02
N TYR A 187 4.01 22.31 29.37
CA TYR A 187 4.46 21.01 28.97
C TYR A 187 4.81 20.17 30.18
N GLN A 188 4.20 19.00 30.30
CA GLN A 188 4.41 18.09 31.41
C GLN A 188 4.40 16.65 30.87
N PRO A 189 5.57 16.02 30.65
CA PRO A 189 5.60 14.65 30.19
C PRO A 189 5.00 13.72 31.26
N LEU A 190 4.32 12.67 30.79
CA LEU A 190 3.78 11.65 31.67
C LEU A 190 4.90 10.80 32.27
N PRO A 191 4.81 10.38 33.53
CA PRO A 191 5.76 9.48 34.17
C PRO A 191 5.83 8.15 33.42
N ALA A 192 7.03 7.68 33.07
CA ALA A 192 7.22 6.46 32.28
C ALA A 192 6.73 5.18 32.96
N HIS A 193 6.70 5.16 34.29
CA HIS A 193 6.33 4.03 35.11
C HIS A 193 4.84 3.99 35.51
N GLN A 194 4.08 5.03 35.20
CA GLN A 194 2.66 5.13 35.53
C GLN A 194 1.82 4.77 34.30
N ARG A 195 0.68 4.11 34.54
CA ARG A 195 -0.27 3.81 33.45
C ARG A 195 -0.79 5.10 32.83
N PHE A 196 -0.98 5.09 31.53
CA PHE A 196 -1.43 6.24 30.76
C PHE A 196 -2.74 6.85 31.29
N ASP A 197 -3.77 6.01 31.48
CA ASP A 197 -5.07 6.44 31.96
C ASP A 197 -5.00 7.09 33.37
N GLU A 198 -4.24 6.52 34.25
CA GLU A 198 -4.01 7.04 35.59
C GLU A 198 -3.20 8.35 35.55
N ALA A 199 -2.11 8.39 34.80
CA ALA A 199 -1.24 9.56 34.70
C ALA A 199 -1.98 10.76 34.11
N VAL A 200 -2.79 10.54 33.07
CA VAL A 200 -3.64 11.60 32.48
C VAL A 200 -4.68 12.09 33.47
N ALA A 201 -5.35 11.18 34.21
CA ALA A 201 -6.34 11.56 35.22
C ALA A 201 -5.72 12.37 36.37
N VAL A 202 -4.55 12.01 36.86
CA VAL A 202 -3.81 12.75 37.87
C VAL A 202 -3.47 14.16 37.40
N ALA A 203 -2.88 14.30 36.24
CA ALA A 203 -2.52 15.59 35.65
C ALA A 203 -3.74 16.49 35.42
N THR A 204 -4.84 15.92 34.95
CA THR A 204 -6.11 16.63 34.73
C THR A 204 -6.72 17.11 36.03
N ALA A 205 -6.79 16.24 37.03
CA ALA A 205 -7.34 16.58 38.36
C ALA A 205 -6.51 17.69 39.04
N GLU A 206 -5.19 17.65 38.89
CA GLU A 206 -4.31 18.67 39.43
C GLU A 206 -4.53 20.04 38.77
N LEU A 207 -4.67 20.08 37.45
CA LEU A 207 -4.98 21.35 36.75
C LEU A 207 -6.34 21.90 37.16
N LEU A 208 -7.35 21.05 37.36
CA LEU A 208 -8.67 21.46 37.84
C LEU A 208 -8.61 22.06 39.24
N ARG A 209 -7.72 21.61 40.09
CA ARG A 209 -7.51 22.19 41.45
C ARG A 209 -6.80 23.52 41.41
N GLN A 210 -5.88 23.71 40.48
CA GLN A 210 -5.06 24.94 40.39
C GLN A 210 -5.78 26.09 39.69
N GLU A 211 -6.64 25.78 38.71
CA GLU A 211 -7.23 26.77 37.82
C GLU A 211 -8.75 26.63 37.73
N PRO A 212 -9.48 27.77 37.62
CA PRO A 212 -10.93 27.74 37.45
C PRO A 212 -11.34 27.51 36.00
N GLY A 213 -12.58 27.12 35.80
CA GLY A 213 -13.20 26.97 34.49
C GLY A 213 -13.38 25.51 34.08
N SER A 214 -14.16 25.31 33.03
CA SER A 214 -14.35 23.98 32.43
C SER A 214 -13.17 23.58 31.59
N LEU A 215 -12.99 22.26 31.49
CA LEU A 215 -11.80 21.65 30.87
C LEU A 215 -12.19 20.74 29.70
N LEU A 216 -11.41 20.80 28.62
CA LEU A 216 -11.46 19.88 27.50
C LEU A 216 -10.20 19.01 27.52
N LEU A 217 -10.39 17.70 27.61
CA LEU A 217 -9.34 16.69 27.63
C LEU A 217 -9.34 15.93 26.32
N PHE A 218 -8.23 16.02 25.58
CA PHE A 218 -8.04 15.28 24.33
C PHE A 218 -7.38 13.94 24.57
N LEU A 219 -8.04 12.88 24.14
CA LEU A 219 -7.60 11.50 24.27
C LEU A 219 -7.63 10.79 22.90
N PRO A 220 -6.80 9.73 22.71
CA PRO A 220 -6.67 9.11 21.39
C PRO A 220 -7.89 8.28 20.94
N GLY A 221 -8.67 7.74 21.87
CA GLY A 221 -9.81 6.90 21.51
C GLY A 221 -10.83 6.69 22.61
N VAL A 222 -11.91 5.99 22.27
CA VAL A 222 -13.04 5.75 23.17
C VAL A 222 -12.64 4.91 24.38
N GLY A 223 -11.77 3.91 24.20
CA GLY A 223 -11.28 3.09 25.31
C GLY A 223 -10.53 3.93 26.35
N GLU A 224 -9.68 4.83 25.93
CA GLU A 224 -8.97 5.76 26.81
C GLU A 224 -9.92 6.74 27.48
N ILE A 225 -10.94 7.23 26.76
CA ILE A 225 -12.00 8.09 27.35
C ILE A 225 -12.68 7.39 28.52
N GLN A 226 -13.09 6.15 28.34
CA GLN A 226 -13.77 5.37 29.39
C GLN A 226 -12.87 5.13 30.59
N ARG A 227 -11.61 4.70 30.38
CA ARG A 227 -10.66 4.42 31.44
C ARG A 227 -10.26 5.68 32.21
N VAL A 228 -10.00 6.77 31.51
CA VAL A 228 -9.67 8.06 32.13
C VAL A 228 -10.87 8.62 32.90
N GLN A 229 -12.08 8.48 32.38
CA GLN A 229 -13.30 8.89 33.07
C GLN A 229 -13.45 8.16 34.41
N GLU A 230 -13.25 6.85 34.45
CA GLU A 230 -13.26 6.06 35.68
C GLU A 230 -12.20 6.54 36.67
N GLN A 231 -11.00 6.82 36.21
CA GLN A 231 -9.90 7.30 37.05
C GLN A 231 -10.15 8.71 37.56
N LEU A 232 -10.78 9.57 36.74
CA LEU A 232 -11.14 10.93 37.17
C LEU A 232 -12.28 10.98 38.17
N ALA A 233 -13.26 10.11 38.07
CA ALA A 233 -14.48 10.13 38.92
C ALA A 233 -14.14 10.11 40.40
N SER A 234 -13.07 9.42 40.80
CA SER A 234 -12.61 9.36 42.20
C SER A 234 -11.68 10.51 42.61
N ARG A 235 -11.23 11.35 41.68
CA ARG A 235 -10.22 12.39 41.89
C ARG A 235 -10.75 13.83 41.79
N VAL A 236 -11.99 13.99 41.37
CA VAL A 236 -12.64 15.29 41.22
C VAL A 236 -13.77 15.46 42.18
N SER A 237 -14.10 16.71 42.50
CA SER A 237 -15.21 17.05 43.39
C SER A 237 -16.58 16.85 42.73
N SER A 238 -17.63 16.76 43.51
CA SER A 238 -19.00 16.49 43.04
C SER A 238 -19.60 17.60 42.17
N ASP A 239 -19.03 18.80 42.21
CA ASP A 239 -19.42 19.94 41.36
C ASP A 239 -18.85 19.84 39.93
N ILE A 240 -18.02 18.86 39.64
CA ILE A 240 -17.42 18.63 38.32
C ILE A 240 -18.16 17.50 37.61
N ILE A 241 -18.71 17.82 36.44
CA ILE A 241 -19.43 16.87 35.57
C ILE A 241 -18.47 16.32 34.54
N LEU A 242 -18.38 14.98 34.40
CA LEU A 242 -17.58 14.30 33.38
C LEU A 242 -18.48 14.03 32.19
N CYS A 243 -18.12 14.58 31.03
CA CYS A 243 -18.89 14.47 29.79
C CYS A 243 -18.02 13.82 28.70
N PRO A 244 -18.20 12.54 28.41
CA PRO A 244 -17.55 11.93 27.22
C PRO A 244 -18.09 12.56 25.93
N LEU A 245 -17.23 12.70 24.92
CA LEU A 245 -17.62 13.20 23.61
C LEU A 245 -16.92 12.42 22.50
N TYR A 246 -17.67 11.59 21.79
CA TYR A 246 -17.23 10.87 20.60
C TYR A 246 -18.40 10.58 19.66
N GLY A 247 -18.12 10.30 18.39
CA GLY A 247 -19.12 10.26 17.32
C GLY A 247 -20.26 9.26 17.49
N ALA A 248 -20.06 8.20 18.27
CA ALA A 248 -21.05 7.15 18.45
C ALA A 248 -22.01 7.36 19.64
N LEU A 249 -21.88 8.46 20.36
CA LEU A 249 -22.81 8.82 21.44
C LEU A 249 -24.17 9.25 20.91
N SER A 250 -25.20 9.12 21.75
CA SER A 250 -26.52 9.69 21.48
C SER A 250 -26.45 11.22 21.33
N LEU A 251 -27.39 11.80 20.59
CA LEU A 251 -27.45 13.27 20.45
C LEU A 251 -27.61 13.97 21.79
N ALA A 252 -28.35 13.39 22.73
CA ALA A 252 -28.54 13.94 24.07
C ALA A 252 -27.22 14.02 24.84
N ASP A 253 -26.41 12.96 24.79
CA ASP A 253 -25.10 12.93 25.45
C ASP A 253 -24.09 13.84 24.77
N GLN A 254 -24.12 13.97 23.44
CA GLN A 254 -23.29 14.94 22.72
C GLN A 254 -23.66 16.39 23.12
N ARG A 255 -24.95 16.70 23.28
CA ARG A 255 -25.42 18.01 23.73
C ARG A 255 -24.93 18.36 25.14
N LYS A 256 -24.92 17.40 26.06
CA LYS A 256 -24.37 17.62 27.40
C LYS A 256 -22.92 18.06 27.39
N ALA A 257 -22.15 17.51 26.50
CA ALA A 257 -20.74 17.87 26.35
C ALA A 257 -20.55 19.24 25.68
N ILE A 258 -21.42 19.63 24.75
CA ILE A 258 -21.31 20.85 23.95
C ILE A 258 -21.84 22.08 24.71
N LEU A 259 -22.94 21.95 25.41
CA LEU A 259 -23.58 23.06 26.15
C LEU A 259 -22.78 23.44 27.39
N PRO A 260 -22.90 24.71 27.85
CA PRO A 260 -22.23 25.15 29.07
C PRO A 260 -22.66 24.33 30.30
N ALA A 261 -21.78 24.20 31.26
CA ALA A 261 -22.12 23.58 32.54
C ALA A 261 -23.19 24.40 33.26
N PRO A 262 -24.11 23.77 34.05
CA PRO A 262 -25.05 24.48 34.87
C PRO A 262 -24.34 25.45 35.83
N ALA A 263 -25.06 26.50 36.23
CA ALA A 263 -24.51 27.51 37.13
C ALA A 263 -23.96 26.88 38.43
N GLY A 264 -22.76 27.28 38.82
CA GLY A 264 -22.07 26.76 40.01
C GLY A 264 -21.40 25.40 39.78
N GLN A 265 -21.44 24.83 38.60
CA GLN A 265 -20.78 23.57 38.22
C GLN A 265 -19.73 23.81 37.17
N ARG A 266 -18.80 22.85 37.09
CA ARG A 266 -17.75 22.77 36.07
C ARG A 266 -17.91 21.48 35.29
N LYS A 267 -17.51 21.47 34.03
CA LYS A 267 -17.49 20.24 33.24
C LYS A 267 -16.06 19.88 32.78
N VAL A 268 -15.81 18.61 32.66
CA VAL A 268 -14.66 18.05 31.95
C VAL A 268 -15.19 17.28 30.77
N VAL A 269 -14.87 17.75 29.58
CA VAL A 269 -15.22 17.06 28.32
C VAL A 269 -14.06 16.18 27.92
N LEU A 270 -14.27 14.86 27.88
CA LEU A 270 -13.29 13.90 27.43
C LEU A 270 -13.58 13.57 25.97
N ALA A 271 -12.73 14.02 25.07
CA ALA A 271 -12.98 13.94 23.64
C ALA A 271 -11.80 13.39 22.87
N THR A 272 -12.09 12.86 21.70
CA THR A 272 -11.09 12.57 20.67
C THR A 272 -10.82 13.83 19.84
N ASN A 273 -10.07 13.68 18.75
CA ASN A 273 -9.80 14.80 17.84
C ASN A 273 -11.06 15.42 17.19
N ILE A 274 -12.24 14.85 17.41
CA ILE A 274 -13.51 15.46 16.99
C ILE A 274 -13.70 16.88 17.55
N ALA A 275 -13.18 17.13 18.75
CA ALA A 275 -13.25 18.44 19.40
C ALA A 275 -12.13 19.40 18.99
N GLU A 276 -11.24 18.99 18.09
CA GLU A 276 -10.07 19.78 17.70
C GLU A 276 -10.46 21.01 16.85
N THR A 277 -11.31 20.82 15.86
CA THR A 277 -11.69 21.88 14.91
C THR A 277 -13.18 22.06 14.71
N SER A 278 -13.92 21.00 14.49
CA SER A 278 -15.26 21.05 13.90
C SER A 278 -16.40 21.37 14.87
N LEU A 279 -16.18 21.25 16.16
CA LEU A 279 -17.20 21.49 17.18
C LEU A 279 -16.82 22.68 18.04
N THR A 280 -17.81 23.53 18.32
CA THR A 280 -17.70 24.57 19.35
C THR A 280 -18.23 24.02 20.66
N ILE A 281 -17.36 23.88 21.64
CA ILE A 281 -17.69 23.45 22.99
C ILE A 281 -17.69 24.70 23.86
N GLU A 282 -18.84 25.02 24.41
CA GLU A 282 -19.01 26.25 25.19
C GLU A 282 -18.42 26.16 26.60
N GLY A 283 -17.84 27.22 27.08
CA GLY A 283 -17.39 27.39 28.47
C GLY A 283 -15.97 26.84 28.75
N ILE A 284 -15.23 26.40 27.75
CA ILE A 284 -13.89 25.83 27.93
C ILE A 284 -12.85 26.95 28.15
N ARG A 285 -12.09 26.81 29.22
CA ARG A 285 -10.93 27.68 29.56
C ARG A 285 -9.64 26.91 29.79
N LEU A 286 -9.75 25.59 30.04
CA LEU A 286 -8.62 24.70 30.27
C LEU A 286 -8.62 23.60 29.21
N VAL A 287 -7.43 23.27 28.71
CA VAL A 287 -7.23 22.14 27.80
C VAL A 287 -6.14 21.27 28.38
N VAL A 288 -6.38 19.97 28.44
CA VAL A 288 -5.35 18.96 28.64
C VAL A 288 -5.23 18.18 27.34
N ASP A 289 -4.06 18.21 26.76
CA ASP A 289 -3.74 17.56 25.52
C ASP A 289 -2.85 16.35 25.79
N SER A 290 -3.38 15.14 25.60
CA SER A 290 -2.61 13.91 25.76
C SER A 290 -1.46 13.78 24.75
N ALA A 291 -1.41 14.67 23.75
CA ALA A 291 -0.44 14.68 22.66
C ALA A 291 -0.46 13.40 21.79
N GLN A 292 -1.55 12.66 21.86
CA GLN A 292 -1.76 11.42 21.12
C GLN A 292 -3.03 11.46 20.30
N GLU A 293 -3.00 10.74 19.18
CA GLU A 293 -4.16 10.49 18.33
C GLU A 293 -4.17 9.05 17.87
N ARG A 294 -5.34 8.57 17.49
CA ARG A 294 -5.50 7.28 16.86
C ARG A 294 -5.83 7.47 15.39
N VAL A 295 -5.02 6.90 14.52
CA VAL A 295 -5.19 7.00 13.07
C VAL A 295 -5.34 5.62 12.46
N ALA A 296 -6.13 5.54 11.40
CA ALA A 296 -6.24 4.36 10.57
C ALA A 296 -5.12 4.40 9.51
N SER A 297 -4.35 3.33 9.43
CA SER A 297 -3.28 3.17 8.43
C SER A 297 -3.49 1.88 7.66
N PHE A 298 -3.67 2.00 6.35
CA PHE A 298 -3.84 0.87 5.45
C PHE A 298 -2.50 0.23 5.12
N ASP A 299 -2.39 -1.09 5.25
CA ASP A 299 -1.23 -1.86 4.83
C ASP A 299 -1.53 -2.52 3.47
N PRO A 300 -0.92 -2.08 2.37
CA PRO A 300 -1.19 -2.63 1.04
C PRO A 300 -0.73 -4.08 0.88
N ARG A 301 0.19 -4.56 1.73
CA ARG A 301 0.65 -5.96 1.70
C ARG A 301 -0.40 -6.91 2.24
N THR A 302 -1.16 -6.48 3.23
CA THR A 302 -2.14 -7.31 3.93
C THR A 302 -3.58 -7.01 3.52
N GLY A 303 -3.83 -5.84 2.91
CA GLY A 303 -5.17 -5.37 2.61
C GLY A 303 -5.98 -5.01 3.85
N LEU A 304 -5.34 -4.84 5.00
CA LEU A 304 -5.97 -4.51 6.27
C LEU A 304 -5.60 -3.11 6.74
N THR A 305 -6.53 -2.49 7.45
CA THR A 305 -6.30 -1.22 8.12
C THR A 305 -5.91 -1.47 9.57
N LYS A 306 -4.82 -0.84 10.01
CA LYS A 306 -4.37 -0.84 11.40
C LYS A 306 -4.82 0.44 12.07
N LEU A 307 -5.24 0.34 13.34
CA LEU A 307 -5.40 1.49 14.18
C LEU A 307 -4.10 1.73 14.95
N LEU A 308 -3.44 2.86 14.66
CA LEU A 308 -2.18 3.22 15.30
C LEU A 308 -2.41 4.38 16.25
N THR A 309 -1.87 4.27 17.46
CA THR A 309 -1.76 5.39 18.39
C THR A 309 -0.41 6.05 18.17
N GLN A 310 -0.42 7.33 17.84
CA GLN A 310 0.79 8.07 17.52
C GLN A 310 0.76 9.47 18.14
N ARG A 311 1.92 10.12 18.17
CA ARG A 311 2.03 11.52 18.58
C ARG A 311 1.38 12.41 17.53
N ILE A 312 0.66 13.43 17.98
CA ILE A 312 0.04 14.41 17.09
C ILE A 312 1.07 15.37 16.50
N SER A 313 0.69 16.03 15.41
CA SER A 313 1.50 17.07 14.77
C SER A 313 1.54 18.36 15.61
N GLN A 314 2.50 19.22 15.30
CA GLN A 314 2.55 20.57 15.90
C GLN A 314 1.29 21.38 15.60
N ALA A 315 0.80 21.29 14.37
CA ALA A 315 -0.45 21.96 13.97
C ALA A 315 -1.64 21.49 14.81
N SER A 316 -1.76 20.20 15.07
CA SER A 316 -2.78 19.65 15.96
C SER A 316 -2.65 20.17 17.39
N MET A 317 -1.43 20.24 17.92
CA MET A 317 -1.19 20.81 19.26
C MET A 317 -1.69 22.26 19.37
N ILE A 318 -1.39 23.06 18.35
CA ILE A 318 -1.85 24.44 18.27
C ILE A 318 -3.38 24.53 18.22
N GLN A 319 -4.02 23.72 17.41
CA GLN A 319 -5.48 23.68 17.31
C GLN A 319 -6.14 23.27 18.63
N ARG A 320 -5.61 22.25 19.30
CA ARG A 320 -6.09 21.81 20.62
C ARG A 320 -5.92 22.89 21.67
N ALA A 321 -4.74 23.52 21.73
CA ALA A 321 -4.49 24.61 22.65
C ALA A 321 -5.42 25.79 22.42
N GLY A 322 -5.72 26.13 21.17
CA GLY A 322 -6.62 27.22 20.80
C GLY A 322 -8.02 27.09 21.35
N ARG A 323 -8.46 25.90 21.73
CA ARG A 323 -9.77 25.65 22.35
C ARG A 323 -9.88 26.30 23.73
N ALA A 324 -8.79 26.53 24.44
CA ALA A 324 -8.77 27.19 25.73
C ALA A 324 -8.94 28.71 25.64
N GLY A 325 -8.67 29.31 24.50
CA GLY A 325 -8.65 30.76 24.30
C GLY A 325 -9.85 31.36 23.58
N ARG A 326 -10.98 30.69 23.49
CA ARG A 326 -12.14 31.18 22.75
C ARG A 326 -12.96 32.26 23.47
N LEU A 327 -13.12 32.12 24.77
CA LEU A 327 -13.98 33.00 25.57
C LEU A 327 -13.19 33.97 26.46
N ALA A 328 -12.02 33.57 26.89
CA ALA A 328 -11.17 34.30 27.80
C ALA A 328 -9.73 33.72 27.69
N PRO A 329 -8.72 34.38 28.26
CA PRO A 329 -7.40 33.82 28.41
C PRO A 329 -7.46 32.45 29.07
N GLY A 330 -6.83 31.45 28.49
CA GLY A 330 -6.90 30.05 28.92
C GLY A 330 -5.53 29.43 29.11
N ILE A 331 -5.57 28.16 29.51
CA ILE A 331 -4.37 27.37 29.78
C ILE A 331 -4.50 26.03 29.03
N CYS A 332 -3.44 25.64 28.36
CA CYS A 332 -3.30 24.32 27.77
C CYS A 332 -2.12 23.59 28.37
N LEU A 333 -2.38 22.40 28.91
CA LEU A 333 -1.33 21.50 29.40
C LEU A 333 -1.12 20.38 28.37
N HIS A 334 0.02 20.41 27.71
CA HIS A 334 0.44 19.32 26.82
C HIS A 334 1.18 18.26 27.64
N LEU A 335 0.70 17.01 27.58
CA LEU A 335 1.29 15.88 28.31
C LEU A 335 2.48 15.27 27.55
N THR A 336 3.38 16.13 27.17
CA THR A 336 4.63 15.81 26.48
C THR A 336 5.69 16.83 26.90
N SER A 337 6.96 16.55 26.62
CA SER A 337 8.01 17.54 26.84
C SER A 337 8.02 18.59 25.73
N ALA A 338 8.53 19.78 26.04
CA ALA A 338 8.71 20.85 25.05
C ALA A 338 9.60 20.41 23.88
N GLU A 339 10.65 19.65 24.15
CA GLU A 339 11.54 19.08 23.12
C GLU A 339 10.80 18.12 22.18
N GLN A 340 9.99 17.23 22.73
CA GLN A 340 9.21 16.29 21.93
C GLN A 340 8.16 17.02 21.08
N ALA A 341 7.57 18.08 21.62
CA ALA A 341 6.64 18.91 20.86
C ALA A 341 7.31 19.61 19.67
N GLU A 342 8.50 20.14 19.87
CA GLU A 342 9.28 20.78 18.81
C GLU A 342 9.74 19.81 17.73
N ARG A 343 9.98 18.55 18.09
CA ARG A 343 10.39 17.48 17.16
C ARG A 343 9.21 16.80 16.44
N ALA A 344 7.98 17.06 16.84
CA ALA A 344 6.82 16.50 16.20
C ALA A 344 6.72 17.00 14.75
N ALA A 345 6.08 16.20 13.90
CA ALA A 345 5.78 16.61 12.53
C ALA A 345 5.01 17.92 12.51
N GLN A 346 5.30 18.80 11.56
CA GLN A 346 4.62 20.11 11.49
C GLN A 346 3.13 19.95 11.16
N GLN A 347 2.81 19.04 10.25
CA GLN A 347 1.44 18.76 9.79
C GLN A 347 1.13 17.27 9.91
N SER A 348 -0.14 16.96 10.07
CA SER A 348 -0.62 15.57 10.02
C SER A 348 -0.46 14.98 8.62
N THR A 349 -0.22 13.68 8.53
CA THR A 349 -0.14 12.99 7.25
C THR A 349 -1.50 13.01 6.56
N PRO A 350 -1.57 13.45 5.29
CA PRO A 350 -2.84 13.42 4.55
C PRO A 350 -3.39 12.00 4.43
N GLU A 351 -4.71 11.89 4.53
CA GLU A 351 -5.41 10.60 4.47
C GLU A 351 -5.12 9.82 3.18
N ILE A 352 -4.96 10.51 2.06
CA ILE A 352 -4.66 9.90 0.77
C ILE A 352 -3.36 9.07 0.77
N LEU A 353 -2.40 9.41 1.62
CA LEU A 353 -1.11 8.72 1.71
C LEU A 353 -1.16 7.46 2.57
N GLN A 354 -2.22 7.26 3.35
CA GLN A 354 -2.28 6.17 4.33
C GLN A 354 -3.60 5.40 4.36
N SER A 355 -4.52 5.67 3.44
CA SER A 355 -5.83 5.02 3.39
C SER A 355 -5.91 3.94 2.32
N ASP A 356 -6.91 3.06 2.47
CA ASP A 356 -7.37 2.21 1.37
C ASP A 356 -7.95 3.08 0.26
N LEU A 357 -7.45 2.91 -0.95
CA LEU A 357 -7.82 3.71 -2.12
C LEU A 357 -8.83 3.02 -3.05
N SER A 358 -9.42 1.90 -2.65
CA SER A 358 -10.37 1.17 -3.52
C SER A 358 -11.58 2.01 -3.92
N GLY A 359 -12.14 2.76 -2.98
CA GLY A 359 -13.22 3.71 -3.26
C GLY A 359 -12.78 4.86 -4.19
N LEU A 360 -11.59 5.40 -3.95
CA LEU A 360 -11.02 6.45 -4.79
C LEU A 360 -10.81 5.98 -6.23
N VAL A 361 -10.23 4.80 -6.41
CA VAL A 361 -9.99 4.23 -7.75
C VAL A 361 -11.31 4.00 -8.47
N MET A 362 -12.32 3.49 -7.78
CA MET A 362 -13.65 3.30 -8.36
C MET A 362 -14.27 4.63 -8.80
N ASP A 363 -14.17 5.67 -7.99
CA ASP A 363 -14.63 7.01 -8.33
C ASP A 363 -13.88 7.59 -9.55
N LEU A 364 -12.58 7.41 -9.63
CA LEU A 364 -11.78 7.85 -10.78
C LEU A 364 -12.13 7.09 -12.06
N LEU A 365 -12.36 5.77 -11.98
CA LEU A 365 -12.79 4.98 -13.13
C LEU A 365 -14.20 5.41 -13.60
N GLN A 366 -15.10 5.71 -12.68
CA GLN A 366 -16.43 6.24 -13.00
C GLN A 366 -16.33 7.63 -13.66
N TRP A 367 -15.40 8.45 -13.21
CA TRP A 367 -15.13 9.77 -13.80
C TRP A 367 -14.54 9.70 -15.20
N GLY A 368 -13.98 8.55 -15.58
CA GLY A 368 -13.29 8.36 -16.85
C GLY A 368 -11.80 8.66 -16.80
N CYS A 369 -11.20 8.66 -15.61
CA CYS A 369 -9.79 8.93 -15.37
C CYS A 369 -9.10 7.71 -14.76
N PRO A 370 -8.64 6.74 -15.57
CA PRO A 370 -7.97 5.54 -15.03
C PRO A 370 -6.59 5.82 -14.43
N ASP A 371 -5.91 6.85 -14.92
CA ASP A 371 -4.61 7.29 -14.39
C ASP A 371 -4.78 8.52 -13.52
N PRO A 372 -4.58 8.42 -12.19
CA PRO A 372 -4.70 9.56 -11.29
C PRO A 372 -3.78 10.74 -11.64
N ALA A 373 -2.65 10.48 -12.31
CA ALA A 373 -1.71 11.54 -12.71
C ALA A 373 -2.32 12.56 -13.70
N GLN A 374 -3.43 12.24 -14.33
CA GLN A 374 -4.16 13.17 -15.20
C GLN A 374 -4.93 14.25 -14.43
N LEU A 375 -5.11 14.09 -13.13
CA LEU A 375 -5.74 15.07 -12.26
C LEU A 375 -4.70 15.79 -11.40
N THR A 376 -5.12 16.90 -10.82
CA THR A 376 -4.28 17.72 -9.95
C THR A 376 -4.47 17.32 -8.48
N TRP A 377 -3.38 16.91 -7.83
CA TRP A 377 -3.36 16.48 -6.44
C TRP A 377 -2.36 17.30 -5.63
N LEU A 378 -2.70 17.61 -4.39
CA LEU A 378 -1.72 18.17 -3.46
C LEU A 378 -0.64 17.13 -3.12
N ASN A 379 -1.08 15.92 -2.84
CA ASN A 379 -0.23 14.74 -2.71
C ASN A 379 -0.76 13.66 -3.64
N PRO A 380 0.05 13.17 -4.59
CA PRO A 380 -0.38 12.07 -5.45
C PRO A 380 -0.70 10.81 -4.64
N PRO A 381 -1.72 10.03 -5.06
CA PRO A 381 -1.98 8.75 -4.42
C PRO A 381 -0.76 7.82 -4.52
N PRO A 382 -0.37 7.12 -3.44
CA PRO A 382 0.76 6.19 -3.49
C PRO A 382 0.54 5.05 -4.48
N ALA A 383 1.55 4.74 -5.29
CA ALA A 383 1.47 3.70 -6.32
C ALA A 383 1.15 2.32 -5.76
N VAL A 384 1.72 1.97 -4.60
CA VAL A 384 1.49 0.68 -3.94
C VAL A 384 0.04 0.53 -3.49
N ASN A 385 -0.53 1.58 -2.92
CA ASN A 385 -1.93 1.60 -2.49
C ASN A 385 -2.89 1.56 -3.68
N LEU A 386 -2.56 2.23 -4.78
CA LEU A 386 -3.33 2.16 -6.03
C LEU A 386 -3.33 0.74 -6.61
N THR A 387 -2.19 0.05 -6.60
CA THR A 387 -2.08 -1.33 -7.07
C THR A 387 -2.95 -2.26 -6.25
N ALA A 388 -2.91 -2.15 -4.91
CA ALA A 388 -3.76 -2.92 -4.02
C ALA A 388 -5.25 -2.65 -4.27
N ALA A 389 -5.63 -1.39 -4.46
CA ALA A 389 -7.00 -0.99 -4.76
C ALA A 389 -7.50 -1.57 -6.09
N ARG A 390 -6.68 -1.48 -7.13
CA ARG A 390 -7.00 -2.05 -8.46
C ARG A 390 -7.16 -3.57 -8.41
N SER A 391 -6.28 -4.25 -7.69
CA SER A 391 -6.38 -5.71 -7.50
C SER A 391 -7.68 -6.09 -6.80
N LEU A 392 -8.06 -5.39 -5.75
CA LEU A 392 -9.32 -5.63 -5.04
C LEU A 392 -10.52 -5.43 -5.96
N LEU A 393 -10.57 -4.34 -6.70
CA LEU A 393 -11.67 -4.06 -7.62
C LEU A 393 -11.79 -5.11 -8.72
N THR A 394 -10.69 -5.63 -9.22
CA THR A 394 -10.67 -6.74 -10.17
C THR A 394 -11.22 -8.01 -9.53
N GLN A 395 -10.81 -8.32 -8.32
CA GLN A 395 -11.30 -9.49 -7.57
C GLN A 395 -12.79 -9.40 -7.26
N LEU A 396 -13.32 -8.21 -6.98
CA LEU A 396 -14.75 -7.98 -6.76
C LEU A 396 -15.57 -8.00 -8.06
N GLY A 397 -14.93 -8.12 -9.22
CA GLY A 397 -15.59 -8.09 -10.51
C GLY A 397 -16.02 -6.69 -10.96
N ALA A 398 -15.50 -5.64 -10.33
CA ALA A 398 -15.86 -4.26 -10.64
C ALA A 398 -15.02 -3.65 -11.75
N ARG A 399 -13.81 -4.15 -11.97
CA ARG A 399 -12.82 -3.61 -12.89
C ARG A 399 -12.29 -4.67 -13.84
N GLU A 400 -12.17 -4.30 -15.11
CA GLU A 400 -11.47 -5.08 -16.13
C GLU A 400 -10.59 -4.13 -16.95
N GLY A 401 -9.28 -4.33 -16.88
CA GLY A 401 -8.33 -3.37 -17.46
C GLY A 401 -8.46 -1.98 -16.82
N GLU A 402 -8.68 -0.97 -17.64
CA GLU A 402 -8.82 0.44 -17.21
C GLU A 402 -10.28 0.92 -17.15
N ARG A 403 -11.24 0.00 -17.10
CA ARG A 403 -12.66 0.32 -17.14
C ARG A 403 -13.42 -0.39 -16.04
N LEU A 404 -14.52 0.22 -15.61
CA LEU A 404 -15.52 -0.45 -14.79
C LEU A 404 -16.29 -1.45 -15.66
N THR A 405 -16.54 -2.62 -15.09
CA THR A 405 -17.47 -3.61 -15.64
C THR A 405 -18.92 -3.12 -15.48
N ALA A 406 -19.88 -3.81 -16.10
CA ALA A 406 -21.31 -3.52 -15.85
C ALA A 406 -21.63 -3.62 -14.34
N ARG A 407 -21.08 -4.62 -13.66
CA ARG A 407 -21.17 -4.78 -12.21
C ARG A 407 -20.53 -3.60 -11.48
N GLY A 408 -19.34 -3.18 -11.89
CA GLY A 408 -18.63 -2.05 -11.33
C GLY A 408 -19.39 -0.73 -11.46
N GLN A 409 -20.07 -0.51 -12.57
CA GLN A 409 -20.91 0.65 -12.77
C GLN A 409 -22.09 0.69 -11.79
N LYS A 410 -22.75 -0.45 -11.57
CA LYS A 410 -23.82 -0.58 -10.57
C LYS A 410 -23.30 -0.35 -9.15
N MET A 411 -22.12 -0.90 -8.83
CA MET A 411 -21.46 -0.68 -7.54
C MET A 411 -21.14 0.80 -7.31
N ALA A 412 -20.58 1.46 -8.29
CA ALA A 412 -20.24 2.88 -8.22
C ALA A 412 -21.48 3.76 -8.02
N ALA A 413 -22.58 3.44 -8.68
CA ALA A 413 -23.84 4.17 -8.55
C ALA A 413 -24.40 4.12 -7.12
N LEU A 414 -24.15 3.06 -6.38
CA LEU A 414 -24.55 2.96 -4.96
C LEU A 414 -23.75 3.87 -4.05
N GLY A 415 -22.51 4.21 -4.40
CA GLY A 415 -21.65 5.09 -3.63
C GLY A 415 -21.24 4.56 -2.25
N ASN A 416 -21.29 3.25 -2.06
CA ASN A 416 -20.90 2.58 -0.83
C ASN A 416 -19.43 2.13 -0.90
N ASP A 417 -18.94 1.59 0.21
CA ASP A 417 -17.68 0.86 0.19
C ASP A 417 -17.70 -0.20 -0.92
N PRO A 418 -16.66 -0.34 -1.73
CA PRO A 418 -16.67 -1.27 -2.86
C PRO A 418 -17.02 -2.71 -2.49
N ARG A 419 -16.55 -3.23 -1.37
CA ARG A 419 -16.89 -4.57 -0.90
C ARG A 419 -18.37 -4.72 -0.61
N LEU A 420 -18.93 -3.78 0.13
CA LEU A 420 -20.35 -3.79 0.48
C LEU A 420 -21.24 -3.55 -0.75
N ALA A 421 -20.81 -2.68 -1.64
CA ALA A 421 -21.50 -2.47 -2.92
C ALA A 421 -21.50 -3.75 -3.78
N ALA A 422 -20.41 -4.51 -3.80
CA ALA A 422 -20.37 -5.79 -4.50
C ALA A 422 -21.39 -6.78 -3.97
N MET A 423 -21.55 -6.85 -2.66
CA MET A 423 -22.56 -7.70 -2.00
C MET A 423 -23.99 -7.28 -2.38
N LEU A 424 -24.31 -6.01 -2.33
CA LEU A 424 -25.63 -5.50 -2.68
C LEU A 424 -25.96 -5.73 -4.15
N VAL A 425 -25.02 -5.52 -5.05
CA VAL A 425 -25.20 -5.73 -6.50
C VAL A 425 -25.35 -7.20 -6.84
N ALA A 426 -24.70 -8.09 -6.09
CA ALA A 426 -24.80 -9.54 -6.29
C ALA A 426 -26.15 -10.11 -5.82
N ALA A 427 -26.86 -9.43 -4.94
CA ALA A 427 -28.15 -9.88 -4.42
C ALA A 427 -29.22 -9.92 -5.51
N GLN A 428 -29.90 -11.04 -5.62
CA GLN A 428 -30.95 -11.29 -6.62
C GLN A 428 -32.29 -11.48 -5.92
N GLY A 429 -33.26 -10.66 -6.30
CA GLY A 429 -34.58 -10.70 -5.71
C GLY A 429 -34.66 -10.01 -4.34
N ASN A 430 -35.91 -9.81 -3.90
CA ASN A 430 -36.19 -9.01 -2.71
C ASN A 430 -35.59 -9.60 -1.42
N ASP A 431 -35.60 -10.93 -1.29
CA ASP A 431 -35.13 -11.60 -0.07
C ASP A 431 -33.59 -11.53 0.06
N GLU A 432 -32.87 -11.74 -1.03
CA GLU A 432 -31.40 -11.56 -1.01
C GLU A 432 -30.98 -10.11 -0.81
N ILE A 433 -31.72 -9.16 -1.40
CA ILE A 433 -31.51 -7.73 -1.18
C ILE A 433 -31.73 -7.35 0.28
N ALA A 434 -32.80 -7.86 0.89
CA ALA A 434 -33.07 -7.65 2.31
C ALA A 434 -31.97 -8.25 3.18
N THR A 435 -31.47 -9.41 2.82
CA THR A 435 -30.32 -10.06 3.50
C THR A 435 -29.04 -9.24 3.39
N ALA A 436 -28.67 -8.86 2.19
CA ALA A 436 -27.48 -8.05 1.91
C ALA A 436 -27.55 -6.69 2.60
N ALA A 437 -28.72 -6.05 2.55
CA ALA A 437 -28.95 -4.76 3.22
C ALA A 437 -28.77 -4.84 4.74
N ARG A 438 -29.28 -5.89 5.37
CA ARG A 438 -29.09 -6.13 6.81
C ARG A 438 -27.61 -6.41 7.14
N LEU A 439 -26.93 -7.20 6.35
CA LEU A 439 -25.50 -7.47 6.52
C LEU A 439 -24.68 -6.18 6.43
N GLU A 440 -24.94 -5.36 5.43
CA GLU A 440 -24.26 -4.08 5.29
C GLU A 440 -24.52 -3.16 6.48
N ALA A 441 -25.76 -3.06 6.93
CA ALA A 441 -26.10 -2.25 8.10
C ALA A 441 -25.33 -2.67 9.35
N ILE A 442 -25.18 -3.98 9.58
CA ILE A 442 -24.42 -4.52 10.71
C ILE A 442 -22.92 -4.25 10.53
N LEU A 443 -22.39 -4.42 9.32
CA LEU A 443 -20.96 -4.22 9.05
C LEU A 443 -20.55 -2.74 9.07
N GLU A 444 -21.45 -1.83 8.72
CA GLU A 444 -21.22 -0.39 8.86
C GLU A 444 -21.13 0.05 10.33
N GLU A 445 -21.95 -0.52 11.18
CA GLU A 445 -21.99 -0.25 12.62
C GLU A 445 -22.01 -1.58 13.41
N PRO A 446 -20.84 -2.26 13.50
CA PRO A 446 -20.77 -3.57 14.12
C PRO A 446 -21.13 -3.50 15.62
N PRO A 447 -21.62 -4.62 16.21
CA PRO A 447 -21.96 -4.65 17.61
C PRO A 447 -20.74 -4.37 18.49
N ARG A 448 -20.94 -3.59 19.54
CA ARG A 448 -19.89 -3.24 20.50
C ARG A 448 -19.88 -4.26 21.63
N GLY A 449 -18.84 -5.04 21.70
CA GLY A 449 -18.71 -6.12 22.67
C GLY A 449 -19.66 -7.29 22.36
N GLY A 450 -19.57 -8.33 23.14
CA GLY A 450 -20.39 -9.54 22.98
C GLY A 450 -19.80 -10.51 21.98
N THR A 451 -20.65 -11.08 21.14
CA THR A 451 -20.25 -12.15 20.24
C THR A 451 -19.54 -11.68 18.98
N SER A 452 -18.56 -12.46 18.53
CA SER A 452 -17.92 -12.34 17.23
C SER A 452 -18.75 -12.96 16.09
N ASP A 453 -19.83 -13.66 16.44
CA ASP A 453 -20.68 -14.35 15.46
C ASP A 453 -21.65 -13.38 14.78
N LEU A 454 -21.38 -13.10 13.51
CA LEU A 454 -22.23 -12.24 12.68
C LEU A 454 -23.65 -12.78 12.53
N GLY A 455 -23.81 -14.10 12.54
CA GLY A 455 -25.14 -14.74 12.49
C GLY A 455 -26.02 -14.39 13.67
N GLN A 456 -25.45 -14.22 14.86
CA GLN A 456 -26.19 -13.78 16.05
C GLN A 456 -26.62 -12.32 15.93
N ALA A 457 -25.72 -11.43 15.46
CA ALA A 457 -26.06 -10.04 15.21
C ALA A 457 -27.17 -9.91 14.17
N PHE A 458 -27.09 -10.70 13.10
CA PHE A 458 -28.10 -10.75 12.05
C PHE A 458 -29.48 -11.15 12.59
N SER A 459 -29.54 -12.13 13.48
CA SER A 459 -30.80 -12.61 14.08
C SER A 459 -31.42 -11.61 15.07
N ARG A 460 -30.60 -10.84 15.77
CA ARG A 460 -31.07 -9.85 16.75
C ARG A 460 -31.71 -8.63 16.12
N ASN A 461 -31.24 -8.20 14.98
CA ASN A 461 -31.76 -7.10 14.17
C ASN A 461 -32.15 -5.85 14.99
N GLN A 462 -31.19 -5.16 15.55
CA GLN A 462 -31.43 -3.94 16.35
C GLN A 462 -32.03 -2.82 15.49
N GLY A 463 -32.74 -1.88 16.11
CA GLY A 463 -33.49 -0.84 15.43
C GLY A 463 -32.71 0.01 14.43
N ASN A 464 -31.47 0.36 14.77
CA ASN A 464 -30.59 1.13 13.88
C ASN A 464 -30.26 0.37 12.57
N TRP A 465 -29.97 -0.92 12.69
CA TRP A 465 -29.68 -1.77 11.54
C TRP A 465 -30.92 -1.95 10.67
N GLN A 466 -32.07 -2.09 11.27
CA GLN A 466 -33.32 -2.25 10.55
C GLN A 466 -33.64 -1.02 9.69
N GLN A 467 -33.48 0.19 10.27
CA GLN A 467 -33.71 1.43 9.53
C GLN A 467 -32.76 1.58 8.37
N ARG A 468 -31.46 1.31 8.62
CA ARG A 468 -30.43 1.39 7.58
C ARG A 468 -30.66 0.35 6.47
N ALA A 469 -31.00 -0.87 6.82
CA ALA A 469 -31.34 -1.90 5.85
C ALA A 469 -32.53 -1.52 4.97
N GLN A 470 -33.56 -0.91 5.52
CA GLN A 470 -34.70 -0.42 4.75
C GLN A 470 -34.28 0.68 3.75
N GLN A 471 -33.42 1.59 4.16
CA GLN A 471 -32.90 2.63 3.25
C GLN A 471 -32.09 2.03 2.10
N LEU A 472 -31.24 1.06 2.38
CA LEU A 472 -30.42 0.38 1.37
C LEU A 472 -31.29 -0.43 0.39
N ALA A 473 -32.27 -1.17 0.90
CA ALA A 473 -33.22 -1.92 0.06
C ALA A 473 -34.01 -0.98 -0.85
N LYS A 474 -34.44 0.16 -0.34
CA LYS A 474 -35.17 1.18 -1.12
C LYS A 474 -34.33 1.73 -2.28
N ARG A 475 -33.03 1.92 -2.08
CA ARG A 475 -32.09 2.34 -3.15
C ARG A 475 -32.04 1.33 -4.29
N LEU A 476 -32.21 0.05 -3.99
CA LEU A 476 -32.23 -1.03 -4.96
C LEU A 476 -33.63 -1.33 -5.50
N ASN A 477 -34.60 -0.44 -5.25
CA ASN A 477 -36.01 -0.60 -5.64
C ASN A 477 -36.66 -1.87 -5.11
N SER A 478 -36.17 -2.39 -3.99
CA SER A 478 -36.68 -3.60 -3.35
C SER A 478 -37.71 -3.25 -2.26
N ARG A 479 -38.78 -3.98 -2.22
CA ARG A 479 -39.85 -3.83 -1.23
C ARG A 479 -40.31 -5.19 -0.72
N GLY A 480 -40.43 -5.32 0.58
CA GLY A 480 -41.12 -6.44 1.22
C GLY A 480 -40.39 -7.78 1.22
N GLY A 481 -39.07 -7.78 1.04
CA GLY A 481 -38.24 -8.98 1.15
C GLY A 481 -38.06 -9.43 2.60
N SER A 482 -37.96 -10.74 2.81
CA SER A 482 -37.60 -11.35 4.09
C SER A 482 -36.13 -11.77 4.09
N PRO A 483 -35.32 -11.30 5.03
CA PRO A 483 -33.95 -11.74 5.13
C PRO A 483 -33.83 -13.26 5.31
N ASP A 484 -32.93 -13.85 4.56
CA ASP A 484 -32.69 -15.30 4.51
C ASP A 484 -31.29 -15.62 4.99
N SER A 485 -31.18 -16.27 6.17
CA SER A 485 -29.91 -16.64 6.76
C SER A 485 -29.11 -17.64 5.90
N ASP A 486 -29.75 -18.41 5.04
CA ASP A 486 -29.08 -19.35 4.14
C ASP A 486 -28.31 -18.67 3.00
N LYS A 487 -28.55 -17.39 2.79
CA LYS A 487 -27.87 -16.56 1.77
C LYS A 487 -26.70 -15.72 2.33
N ILE A 488 -26.50 -15.74 3.63
CA ILE A 488 -25.45 -14.94 4.28
C ILE A 488 -24.06 -15.29 3.73
N ALA A 489 -23.71 -16.57 3.70
CA ALA A 489 -22.40 -17.02 3.26
C ALA A 489 -22.08 -16.62 1.82
N SER A 490 -23.01 -16.85 0.89
CA SER A 490 -22.83 -16.51 -0.52
C SER A 490 -22.71 -15.00 -0.73
N LEU A 491 -23.50 -14.20 -0.05
CA LEU A 491 -23.44 -12.75 -0.14
C LEU A 491 -22.17 -12.18 0.47
N LEU A 492 -21.74 -12.68 1.63
CA LEU A 492 -20.47 -12.27 2.24
C LEU A 492 -19.27 -12.62 1.35
N SER A 493 -19.30 -13.76 0.66
CA SER A 493 -18.21 -14.17 -0.23
C SER A 493 -18.05 -13.21 -1.43
N GLU A 494 -19.10 -12.55 -1.86
CA GLU A 494 -19.04 -11.54 -2.92
C GLU A 494 -18.30 -10.27 -2.47
N ALA A 495 -18.40 -9.91 -1.21
CA ALA A 495 -17.72 -8.75 -0.63
C ALA A 495 -16.32 -9.08 -0.10
N PHE A 496 -16.14 -10.29 0.40
CA PHE A 496 -14.94 -10.69 1.13
C PHE A 496 -14.35 -12.03 0.62
N PRO A 497 -14.09 -12.16 -0.69
CA PRO A 497 -13.57 -13.41 -1.23
C PRO A 497 -12.16 -13.73 -0.70
N ASP A 498 -11.37 -12.72 -0.37
CA ASP A 498 -10.03 -12.83 0.20
C ASP A 498 -10.02 -13.12 1.70
N ARG A 499 -11.18 -13.07 2.37
CA ARG A 499 -11.33 -13.27 3.81
C ARG A 499 -12.07 -14.55 4.18
N ILE A 500 -12.20 -15.47 3.25
CA ILE A 500 -12.55 -16.85 3.55
C ILE A 500 -11.37 -17.44 4.32
N ALA A 501 -11.66 -18.06 5.45
CA ALA A 501 -10.66 -18.50 6.42
C ALA A 501 -10.81 -19.98 6.73
N ARG A 502 -9.69 -20.69 6.80
CA ARG A 502 -9.61 -22.09 7.22
C ARG A 502 -8.84 -22.21 8.53
N ARG A 503 -9.39 -22.98 9.45
CA ARG A 503 -8.76 -23.23 10.76
C ARG A 503 -7.39 -23.91 10.61
N ARG A 504 -6.42 -23.40 11.37
CA ARG A 504 -5.08 -23.97 11.55
C ARG A 504 -4.91 -24.42 13.00
N GLY A 505 -4.97 -25.71 13.27
CA GLY A 505 -4.84 -26.22 14.65
C GLY A 505 -6.12 -26.03 15.47
N LEU A 506 -5.97 -26.01 16.79
CA LEU A 506 -7.08 -26.03 17.75
C LEU A 506 -7.21 -24.76 18.62
N ASP A 507 -6.33 -23.80 18.44
CA ASP A 507 -6.17 -22.64 19.33
C ASP A 507 -6.81 -21.35 18.79
N GLY A 508 -7.79 -21.48 17.91
CA GLY A 508 -8.50 -20.33 17.33
C GLY A 508 -7.76 -19.63 16.21
N ARG A 509 -6.72 -20.24 15.68
CA ARG A 509 -5.96 -19.70 14.53
C ARG A 509 -6.58 -20.11 13.20
N TYR A 510 -6.61 -19.19 12.29
CA TYR A 510 -7.13 -19.33 10.93
C TYR A 510 -6.15 -18.78 9.90
N GLN A 511 -6.20 -19.34 8.71
CA GLN A 511 -5.52 -18.78 7.54
C GLN A 511 -6.55 -18.26 6.56
N LEU A 512 -6.37 -17.03 6.12
CA LEU A 512 -7.23 -16.38 5.13
C LEU A 512 -6.85 -16.80 3.70
N ALA A 513 -7.79 -16.62 2.77
CA ALA A 513 -7.56 -16.87 1.35
C ALA A 513 -6.43 -16.04 0.74
N ASN A 514 -6.07 -14.91 1.34
CA ASN A 514 -4.91 -14.08 0.95
C ASN A 514 -3.58 -14.52 1.62
N ALA A 515 -3.55 -15.68 2.24
CA ALA A 515 -2.43 -16.27 2.98
C ALA A 515 -2.12 -15.66 4.35
N MET A 516 -2.85 -14.62 4.77
CA MET A 516 -2.65 -14.02 6.08
C MET A 516 -3.19 -14.88 7.21
N GLY A 517 -2.57 -14.79 8.38
CA GLY A 517 -3.08 -15.37 9.61
C GLY A 517 -4.14 -14.48 10.25
N ALA A 518 -5.13 -15.12 10.87
CA ALA A 518 -6.15 -14.49 11.68
C ALA A 518 -6.46 -15.34 12.91
N MET A 519 -6.96 -14.71 13.97
CA MET A 519 -7.24 -15.44 15.20
C MET A 519 -8.50 -14.98 15.90
N LEU A 520 -9.18 -15.95 16.50
CA LEU A 520 -10.24 -15.76 17.47
C LEU A 520 -9.69 -16.07 18.87
N ASP A 521 -10.36 -15.56 19.91
CA ASP A 521 -10.09 -16.01 21.27
C ASP A 521 -10.37 -17.52 21.36
N SER A 522 -9.53 -18.27 22.09
CA SER A 522 -9.58 -19.73 22.13
C SER A 522 -10.90 -20.28 22.69
N ASP A 523 -11.62 -19.50 23.49
CA ASP A 523 -12.93 -19.82 24.05
C ASP A 523 -14.13 -19.41 23.20
N ASP A 524 -13.88 -18.76 22.06
CA ASP A 524 -14.93 -18.34 21.13
C ASP A 524 -15.62 -19.56 20.50
N ALA A 525 -16.94 -19.55 20.49
CA ALA A 525 -17.73 -20.65 19.93
C ALA A 525 -17.48 -20.89 18.44
N LEU A 526 -17.08 -19.86 17.68
CA LEU A 526 -16.75 -19.99 16.26
C LEU A 526 -15.49 -20.84 16.00
N THR A 527 -14.62 -21.04 16.99
CA THR A 527 -13.42 -21.88 16.87
C THR A 527 -13.71 -23.35 16.57
N ARG A 528 -14.95 -23.80 16.77
CA ARG A 528 -15.40 -25.17 16.42
C ARG A 528 -15.51 -25.38 14.92
N HIS A 529 -15.64 -24.30 14.15
CA HIS A 529 -15.87 -24.37 12.72
C HIS A 529 -14.54 -24.32 11.96
N GLU A 530 -14.39 -25.21 11.02
CA GLU A 530 -13.20 -25.28 10.18
C GLU A 530 -13.11 -24.08 9.23
N TRP A 531 -14.26 -23.62 8.74
CA TRP A 531 -14.33 -22.56 7.75
C TRP A 531 -15.17 -21.38 8.22
N LEU A 532 -14.64 -20.18 8.01
CA LEU A 532 -15.29 -18.91 8.32
C LEU A 532 -15.17 -17.96 7.15
N ILE A 533 -16.03 -16.95 7.11
CA ILE A 533 -15.78 -15.69 6.41
C ILE A 533 -15.63 -14.62 7.47
N ALA A 534 -14.53 -13.88 7.46
CA ALA A 534 -14.18 -12.89 8.48
C ALA A 534 -14.19 -11.47 7.89
N PRO A 535 -15.37 -10.81 7.80
CA PRO A 535 -15.46 -9.48 7.19
C PRO A 535 -14.81 -8.38 7.99
N LEU A 536 -14.73 -8.50 9.33
CA LEU A 536 -14.12 -7.51 10.19
C LEU A 536 -12.89 -8.09 10.87
N LEU A 537 -11.75 -7.53 10.52
CA LEU A 537 -10.42 -7.87 11.03
C LEU A 537 -9.75 -6.63 11.59
N LEU A 538 -9.05 -6.80 12.68
CA LEU A 538 -8.21 -5.75 13.26
C LEU A 538 -6.78 -6.25 13.35
N GLN A 539 -5.85 -5.57 12.70
CA GLN A 539 -4.44 -5.89 12.81
C GLN A 539 -3.83 -5.16 14.01
N GLY A 540 -3.30 -5.91 14.96
CA GLY A 540 -2.58 -5.37 16.11
C GLY A 540 -1.15 -4.97 15.75
N SER A 541 -0.55 -4.12 16.58
CA SER A 541 0.83 -3.65 16.39
C SER A 541 1.89 -4.72 16.72
N HIS A 542 1.53 -5.76 17.49
CA HIS A 542 2.47 -6.72 18.05
C HIS A 542 2.24 -8.17 17.61
N SER A 543 1.22 -8.45 16.82
CA SER A 543 0.93 -9.81 16.34
C SER A 543 0.95 -9.86 14.82
N PRO A 544 1.56 -10.90 14.21
CA PRO A 544 1.48 -11.11 12.77
C PRO A 544 0.05 -11.50 12.32
N ASP A 545 -0.74 -12.08 13.25
CA ASP A 545 -2.11 -12.49 12.97
C ASP A 545 -3.09 -11.37 13.29
N ALA A 546 -4.04 -11.15 12.39
CA ALA A 546 -5.13 -10.21 12.61
C ALA A 546 -6.15 -10.79 13.58
N ARG A 547 -6.72 -9.95 14.43
CA ARG A 547 -7.83 -10.34 15.31
C ARG A 547 -9.13 -10.32 14.54
N ILE A 548 -9.89 -11.40 14.64
CA ILE A 548 -11.23 -11.50 14.05
C ILE A 548 -12.23 -10.83 15.00
N LEU A 549 -12.86 -9.76 14.53
CA LEU A 549 -13.89 -9.04 15.28
C LEU A 549 -15.29 -9.58 15.00
N GLN A 550 -15.56 -9.90 13.73
CA GLN A 550 -16.81 -10.49 13.28
C GLN A 550 -16.51 -11.55 12.23
N ALA A 551 -17.15 -12.68 12.33
CA ALA A 551 -17.06 -13.76 11.36
C ALA A 551 -18.36 -14.54 11.27
N PHE A 552 -18.52 -15.29 10.19
CA PHE A 552 -19.66 -16.16 9.94
C PHE A 552 -19.18 -17.56 9.58
N ALA A 553 -19.64 -18.57 10.29
CA ALA A 553 -19.32 -19.96 10.00
C ALA A 553 -19.95 -20.43 8.70
N VAL A 554 -19.16 -21.08 7.84
CA VAL A 554 -19.62 -21.52 6.52
C VAL A 554 -19.40 -23.01 6.32
N ASP A 555 -20.30 -23.63 5.56
CA ASP A 555 -20.09 -24.93 4.95
C ASP A 555 -19.41 -24.68 3.59
N ILE A 556 -18.13 -25.06 3.49
CA ILE A 556 -17.34 -24.75 2.30
C ILE A 556 -17.82 -25.46 1.05
N ASP A 557 -18.36 -26.67 1.19
CA ASP A 557 -18.88 -27.42 0.05
C ASP A 557 -20.17 -26.78 -0.49
N ALA A 558 -21.06 -26.35 0.41
CA ALA A 558 -22.26 -25.60 0.02
C ALA A 558 -21.90 -24.25 -0.60
N LEU A 559 -20.93 -23.54 -0.04
CA LEU A 559 -20.49 -22.24 -0.55
C LEU A 559 -19.88 -22.36 -1.95
N THR A 560 -19.02 -23.35 -2.19
CA THR A 560 -18.38 -23.54 -3.50
C THR A 560 -19.38 -24.03 -4.58
N ARG A 561 -20.43 -24.72 -4.18
CA ARG A 561 -21.55 -25.05 -5.10
C ARG A 561 -22.38 -23.84 -5.46
N ALA A 562 -22.66 -22.98 -4.49
CA ALA A 562 -23.44 -21.75 -4.71
C ALA A 562 -22.63 -20.67 -5.46
N CYS A 563 -21.31 -20.61 -5.22
CA CYS A 563 -20.41 -19.64 -5.79
C CYS A 563 -19.21 -20.34 -6.46
N PRO A 564 -19.42 -20.98 -7.63
CA PRO A 564 -18.34 -21.73 -8.31
C PRO A 564 -17.12 -20.88 -8.66
N GLN A 565 -17.30 -19.59 -8.86
CA GLN A 565 -16.24 -18.65 -9.20
C GLN A 565 -15.19 -18.48 -8.09
N LEU A 566 -15.48 -18.86 -6.86
CA LEU A 566 -14.52 -18.86 -5.75
C LEU A 566 -13.47 -19.94 -5.90
N LEU A 567 -13.83 -21.06 -6.53
CA LEU A 567 -12.98 -22.22 -6.67
C LEU A 567 -12.13 -22.10 -7.93
N GLN A 568 -10.83 -22.07 -7.75
CA GLN A 568 -9.86 -22.14 -8.83
C GLN A 568 -9.28 -23.54 -8.91
N GLN A 569 -9.37 -24.16 -10.07
CA GLN A 569 -8.74 -25.43 -10.36
C GLN A 569 -7.56 -25.21 -11.29
N SER A 570 -6.42 -25.74 -10.93
CA SER A 570 -5.21 -25.69 -11.74
C SER A 570 -4.53 -27.04 -11.78
N ASP A 571 -4.08 -27.41 -12.96
CA ASP A 571 -3.26 -28.61 -13.13
C ASP A 571 -1.81 -28.23 -12.87
N ILE A 572 -1.22 -28.85 -11.85
CA ILE A 572 0.13 -28.53 -11.39
C ILE A 572 0.99 -29.74 -11.59
N VAL A 573 2.14 -29.51 -12.21
CA VAL A 573 3.22 -30.47 -12.32
C VAL A 573 4.40 -29.85 -11.59
N GLU A 574 4.84 -30.51 -10.51
CA GLU A 574 5.96 -30.02 -9.70
C GLU A 574 6.90 -31.15 -9.28
N TRP A 575 8.07 -30.78 -8.79
CA TRP A 575 9.04 -31.75 -8.31
C TRP A 575 8.68 -32.26 -6.94
N ASP A 576 8.70 -33.59 -6.82
CA ASP A 576 8.73 -34.25 -5.51
C ASP A 576 10.18 -34.38 -5.06
N GLU A 577 10.56 -33.56 -4.09
CA GLU A 577 11.92 -33.54 -3.55
C GLU A 577 12.32 -34.87 -2.91
N THR A 578 11.34 -35.60 -2.37
CA THR A 578 11.60 -36.88 -1.70
C THR A 578 11.82 -38.02 -2.68
N GLN A 579 11.16 -38.01 -3.83
CA GLN A 579 11.24 -39.08 -4.83
C GLN A 579 12.08 -38.71 -6.06
N GLY A 580 12.43 -37.45 -6.21
CA GLY A 580 13.18 -36.95 -7.38
C GLY A 580 12.42 -37.09 -8.70
N THR A 581 11.10 -37.15 -8.66
CA THR A 581 10.21 -37.30 -9.81
C THR A 581 9.24 -36.12 -9.89
N LEU A 582 8.59 -36.00 -11.05
CA LEU A 582 7.54 -34.99 -11.23
C LEU A 582 6.21 -35.58 -10.76
N LYS A 583 5.49 -34.83 -9.95
CA LYS A 583 4.09 -35.12 -9.58
C LYS A 583 3.15 -34.24 -10.36
N ALA A 584 2.11 -34.81 -10.92
CA ALA A 584 1.04 -34.09 -11.56
C ALA A 584 -0.25 -34.27 -10.77
N PHE A 585 -0.87 -33.18 -10.43
CA PHE A 585 -2.14 -33.19 -9.69
C PHE A 585 -2.98 -31.96 -10.04
N ARG A 586 -4.29 -32.14 -9.90
CA ARG A 586 -5.24 -31.04 -9.98
C ARG A 586 -5.48 -30.48 -8.60
N ARG A 587 -5.14 -29.20 -8.43
CA ARG A 587 -5.34 -28.49 -7.17
C ARG A 587 -6.59 -27.64 -7.26
N SER A 588 -7.47 -27.81 -6.26
CA SER A 588 -8.63 -26.95 -6.06
C SER A 588 -8.32 -25.95 -4.94
N GLN A 589 -8.40 -24.68 -5.21
CA GLN A 589 -8.04 -23.60 -4.27
C GLN A 589 -9.13 -22.53 -4.21
N ILE A 590 -9.24 -21.92 -3.02
CA ILE A 590 -9.88 -20.62 -2.83
C ILE A 590 -8.76 -19.65 -2.47
N GLY A 591 -8.40 -18.74 -3.38
CA GLY A 591 -7.22 -17.90 -3.18
C GLY A 591 -5.96 -18.73 -2.96
N LYS A 592 -5.34 -18.57 -1.79
CA LYS A 592 -4.16 -19.34 -1.34
C LYS A 592 -4.50 -20.58 -0.53
N LEU A 593 -5.78 -20.83 -0.26
CA LEU A 593 -6.22 -21.99 0.51
C LEU A 593 -6.45 -23.19 -0.40
N THR A 594 -5.76 -24.29 -0.15
CA THR A 594 -5.94 -25.55 -0.89
C THR A 594 -7.05 -26.35 -0.25
N LEU A 595 -8.13 -26.63 -1.01
CA LEU A 595 -9.22 -27.48 -0.57
C LEU A 595 -8.90 -28.97 -0.75
N GLY A 596 -8.20 -29.31 -1.82
CA GLY A 596 -7.83 -30.67 -2.11
C GLY A 596 -6.95 -30.77 -3.36
N THR A 597 -6.34 -31.95 -3.51
CA THR A 597 -5.55 -32.30 -4.69
C THR A 597 -6.02 -33.65 -5.21
N LYS A 598 -6.14 -33.78 -6.53
CA LYS A 598 -6.44 -35.06 -7.17
C LYS A 598 -5.30 -35.43 -8.12
N PRO A 599 -4.77 -36.66 -8.06
CA PRO A 599 -3.75 -37.08 -9.02
C PRO A 599 -4.24 -36.94 -10.47
N LEU A 600 -3.39 -36.41 -11.33
CA LEU A 600 -3.64 -36.41 -12.76
C LEU A 600 -3.02 -37.64 -13.41
N ALA A 601 -3.78 -38.31 -14.26
CA ALA A 601 -3.27 -39.41 -15.06
C ALA A 601 -2.44 -38.85 -16.22
N LYS A 602 -1.14 -39.06 -16.22
CA LYS A 602 -0.15 -38.70 -17.26
C LYS A 602 -0.25 -37.26 -17.82
N PRO A 603 0.51 -36.34 -17.30
CA PRO A 603 0.68 -35.03 -17.93
C PRO A 603 1.37 -35.18 -19.31
N SER A 604 1.15 -34.23 -20.20
CA SER A 604 1.84 -34.16 -21.48
C SER A 604 3.34 -33.92 -21.28
N GLU A 605 4.16 -34.30 -22.27
CA GLU A 605 5.60 -34.04 -22.22
C GLU A 605 5.91 -32.53 -22.11
N GLU A 606 5.10 -31.71 -22.76
CA GLU A 606 5.21 -30.25 -22.69
C GLU A 606 4.97 -29.72 -21.27
N GLU A 607 3.91 -30.21 -20.59
CA GLU A 607 3.63 -29.84 -19.20
C GLU A 607 4.74 -30.27 -18.25
N LEU A 608 5.30 -31.47 -18.44
CA LEU A 608 6.43 -31.99 -17.68
C LEU A 608 7.67 -31.11 -17.87
N HIS A 609 7.99 -30.77 -19.12
CA HIS A 609 9.14 -29.93 -19.43
C HIS A 609 8.98 -28.51 -18.84
N GLN A 610 7.79 -27.92 -18.97
CA GLN A 610 7.53 -26.59 -18.39
C GLN A 610 7.67 -26.59 -16.86
N ALA A 611 7.18 -27.64 -16.21
CA ALA A 611 7.35 -27.80 -14.76
C ALA A 611 8.82 -27.92 -14.34
N MET A 612 9.61 -28.66 -15.12
CA MET A 612 11.04 -28.76 -14.87
C MET A 612 11.76 -27.43 -15.05
N LEU A 613 11.44 -26.68 -16.09
CA LEU A 613 12.02 -25.35 -16.32
C LEU A 613 11.67 -24.39 -15.17
N ASN A 614 10.42 -24.42 -14.71
CA ASN A 614 9.99 -23.61 -13.54
C ASN A 614 10.76 -24.01 -12.27
N GLY A 615 10.95 -25.31 -12.05
CA GLY A 615 11.74 -25.81 -10.93
C GLY A 615 13.21 -25.39 -10.99
N ILE A 616 13.79 -25.37 -12.16
CA ILE A 616 15.17 -24.87 -12.37
C ILE A 616 15.24 -23.38 -12.05
N ARG A 617 14.24 -22.59 -12.46
CA ARG A 617 14.16 -21.15 -12.13
C ARG A 617 14.09 -20.90 -10.64
N GLU A 618 13.35 -21.70 -9.91
CA GLU A 618 13.24 -21.60 -8.44
C GLU A 618 14.53 -22.01 -7.73
N LYS A 619 15.15 -23.11 -8.16
CA LYS A 619 16.33 -23.68 -7.51
C LYS A 619 17.66 -23.11 -7.99
N GLY A 620 17.67 -22.49 -9.17
CA GLY A 620 18.86 -21.95 -9.81
C GLY A 620 19.58 -22.95 -10.71
N LEU A 621 20.57 -22.45 -11.46
CA LEU A 621 21.32 -23.23 -12.44
C LEU A 621 22.20 -24.35 -11.84
N SER A 622 22.46 -24.28 -10.51
CA SER A 622 23.25 -25.27 -9.79
C SER A 622 22.62 -26.69 -9.78
N VAL A 623 21.35 -26.78 -10.09
CA VAL A 623 20.61 -28.05 -10.25
C VAL A 623 21.15 -28.87 -11.42
N LEU A 624 21.65 -28.20 -12.46
CA LEU A 624 22.23 -28.82 -13.64
C LEU A 624 23.63 -29.39 -13.34
N ASN A 625 24.03 -30.40 -14.06
CA ASN A 625 25.38 -30.98 -13.94
C ASN A 625 26.38 -30.13 -14.73
N TRP A 626 27.00 -29.18 -14.09
CA TRP A 626 28.09 -28.37 -14.68
C TRP A 626 29.39 -29.15 -14.65
N THR A 627 29.66 -29.87 -15.75
CA THR A 627 30.98 -30.47 -15.95
C THR A 627 32.04 -29.40 -16.16
N PRO A 628 33.34 -29.72 -15.94
CA PRO A 628 34.42 -28.78 -16.26
C PRO A 628 34.37 -28.28 -17.71
N GLU A 629 33.98 -29.11 -18.63
CA GLU A 629 33.82 -28.76 -20.05
C GLU A 629 32.68 -27.78 -20.28
N ALA A 630 31.55 -27.99 -19.59
CA ALA A 630 30.40 -27.09 -19.68
C ALA A 630 30.71 -25.71 -19.07
N GLU A 631 31.40 -25.67 -17.93
CA GLU A 631 31.85 -24.44 -17.32
C GLU A 631 32.80 -23.66 -18.20
N GLN A 632 33.80 -24.36 -18.79
CA GLN A 632 34.74 -23.75 -19.71
C GLN A 632 34.05 -23.23 -20.96
N TYR A 633 33.06 -23.93 -21.49
CA TYR A 633 32.27 -23.46 -22.62
C TYR A 633 31.53 -22.17 -22.32
N ARG A 634 30.91 -22.10 -21.16
CA ARG A 634 30.23 -20.89 -20.67
C ARG A 634 31.20 -19.72 -20.54
N ILE A 635 32.35 -19.96 -19.93
CA ILE A 635 33.38 -18.93 -19.75
C ILE A 635 33.94 -18.47 -21.11
N ARG A 636 34.13 -19.38 -22.07
CA ARG A 636 34.53 -19.03 -23.45
C ARG A 636 33.51 -18.07 -24.08
N LEU A 637 32.21 -18.31 -23.92
CA LEU A 637 31.17 -17.43 -24.43
C LEU A 637 31.22 -16.05 -23.77
N HIS A 638 31.44 -16.02 -22.47
CA HIS A 638 31.62 -14.77 -21.74
C HIS A 638 32.83 -13.99 -22.27
N CYS A 639 33.94 -14.66 -22.46
CA CYS A 639 35.17 -14.08 -23.00
C CYS A 639 34.98 -13.61 -24.45
N ALA A 640 34.26 -14.37 -25.27
CA ALA A 640 33.97 -13.99 -26.65
C ALA A 640 33.19 -12.69 -26.74
N ALA A 641 32.18 -12.52 -25.87
CA ALA A 641 31.42 -11.27 -25.78
C ALA A 641 32.31 -10.09 -25.35
N LYS A 642 33.31 -10.34 -24.50
CA LYS A 642 34.24 -9.33 -24.01
C LYS A 642 35.30 -8.93 -25.02
N TRP A 643 35.89 -9.94 -25.76
CA TRP A 643 37.01 -9.72 -26.65
C TRP A 643 36.62 -9.46 -28.11
N LEU A 644 35.49 -10.00 -28.54
CA LEU A 644 34.96 -9.89 -29.89
C LEU A 644 33.51 -9.38 -29.89
N PRO A 645 33.20 -8.21 -29.28
CA PRO A 645 31.80 -7.75 -29.05
C PRO A 645 31.05 -7.50 -30.36
N GLU A 646 31.76 -7.26 -31.47
CA GLU A 646 31.18 -6.96 -32.78
C GLU A 646 30.40 -8.12 -33.40
N HIS A 647 30.54 -9.37 -32.91
CA HIS A 647 29.88 -10.55 -33.48
C HIS A 647 28.54 -10.91 -32.85
N GLY A 648 28.13 -10.21 -31.82
CA GLY A 648 26.79 -10.36 -31.21
C GLY A 648 26.60 -11.64 -30.40
N TRP A 649 27.49 -11.90 -29.46
CA TRP A 649 27.43 -13.06 -28.60
C TRP A 649 26.28 -12.98 -27.58
N PRO A 650 25.61 -14.11 -27.28
CA PRO A 650 24.59 -14.15 -26.26
C PRO A 650 25.19 -13.93 -24.87
N ALA A 651 24.44 -13.28 -23.99
CA ALA A 651 24.80 -13.18 -22.59
C ALA A 651 24.61 -14.54 -21.88
N VAL A 652 25.55 -14.86 -20.99
CA VAL A 652 25.58 -16.13 -20.26
C VAL A 652 25.62 -16.01 -18.76
N ASP A 653 25.23 -14.84 -18.23
CA ASP A 653 24.99 -14.64 -16.80
C ASP A 653 23.81 -15.50 -16.31
N ASP A 654 23.75 -15.76 -15.02
CA ASP A 654 22.73 -16.62 -14.41
C ASP A 654 21.30 -16.13 -14.71
N GLU A 655 21.06 -14.84 -14.61
CA GLU A 655 19.74 -14.24 -14.86
C GLU A 655 19.29 -14.48 -16.31
N THR A 656 20.15 -14.22 -17.29
CA THR A 656 19.84 -14.39 -18.71
C THR A 656 19.65 -15.84 -19.06
N LEU A 657 20.48 -16.74 -18.55
CA LEU A 657 20.36 -18.17 -18.80
C LEU A 657 19.05 -18.73 -18.20
N LEU A 658 18.67 -18.32 -17.00
CA LEU A 658 17.39 -18.72 -16.41
C LEU A 658 16.19 -18.16 -17.17
N ALA A 659 16.30 -16.94 -17.66
CA ALA A 659 15.23 -16.34 -18.47
C ALA A 659 15.03 -17.00 -19.84
N THR A 660 16.06 -17.63 -20.37
CA THR A 660 16.08 -18.20 -21.75
C THR A 660 16.16 -19.73 -21.80
N LEU A 661 15.77 -20.41 -20.73
CA LEU A 661 15.84 -21.89 -20.65
C LEU A 661 15.11 -22.59 -21.79
N GLU A 662 14.00 -22.05 -22.26
CA GLU A 662 13.23 -22.60 -23.38
C GLU A 662 14.06 -22.61 -24.69
N HIS A 663 14.96 -21.66 -24.82
CA HIS A 663 15.75 -21.51 -26.04
C HIS A 663 16.94 -22.46 -26.08
N TRP A 664 17.66 -22.62 -24.98
CA TRP A 664 18.93 -23.39 -25.00
C TRP A 664 18.85 -24.75 -24.32
N LEU A 665 18.07 -24.88 -23.22
CA LEU A 665 17.98 -26.12 -22.44
C LEU A 665 16.87 -27.05 -22.94
N LEU A 666 15.68 -26.51 -23.19
CA LEU A 666 14.52 -27.28 -23.62
C LEU A 666 14.76 -28.18 -24.81
N PRO A 667 15.53 -27.79 -25.88
CA PRO A 667 15.84 -28.70 -27.02
C PRO A 667 16.55 -29.98 -26.61
N GLN A 668 17.26 -30.00 -25.49
CA GLN A 668 17.99 -31.15 -24.96
C GLN A 668 17.18 -31.98 -23.96
N MET A 669 15.92 -31.60 -23.67
CA MET A 669 15.12 -32.22 -22.62
C MET A 669 14.21 -33.34 -23.10
N SER A 670 14.29 -33.77 -24.34
CA SER A 670 13.50 -34.91 -24.80
C SER A 670 13.73 -36.18 -23.96
N GLY A 671 12.64 -36.72 -23.42
CA GLY A 671 12.70 -37.88 -22.52
C GLY A 671 13.21 -37.58 -21.09
N VAL A 672 13.45 -36.33 -20.75
CA VAL A 672 13.92 -35.93 -19.41
C VAL A 672 12.68 -35.64 -18.53
N HIS A 673 12.35 -36.59 -17.63
CA HIS A 673 11.16 -36.51 -16.77
C HIS A 673 11.50 -36.69 -15.29
N SER A 674 12.77 -36.68 -14.92
CA SER A 674 13.20 -36.83 -13.53
C SER A 674 14.42 -35.99 -13.23
N LEU A 675 14.69 -35.76 -11.96
CA LEU A 675 15.90 -35.06 -11.51
C LEU A 675 17.15 -35.82 -11.92
N ARG A 676 17.12 -37.18 -11.88
CA ARG A 676 18.22 -38.02 -12.31
C ARG A 676 18.51 -37.83 -13.79
N ALA A 677 17.49 -37.83 -14.64
CA ALA A 677 17.62 -37.59 -16.07
C ALA A 677 18.12 -36.16 -16.35
N LEU A 678 17.67 -35.19 -15.58
CA LEU A 678 18.15 -33.82 -15.71
C LEU A 678 19.64 -33.69 -15.36
N LYS A 679 20.10 -34.36 -14.31
CA LYS A 679 21.51 -34.40 -13.94
C LYS A 679 22.40 -35.17 -14.94
N ALA A 680 21.81 -36.03 -15.74
CA ALA A 680 22.51 -36.73 -16.81
C ALA A 680 22.55 -35.91 -18.12
N LEU A 681 21.84 -34.79 -18.18
CA LEU A 681 21.78 -33.93 -19.35
C LEU A 681 23.14 -33.27 -19.62
N ASP A 682 23.56 -33.29 -20.90
CA ASP A 682 24.81 -32.63 -21.30
C ASP A 682 24.60 -31.11 -21.44
N VAL A 683 25.02 -30.38 -20.42
CA VAL A 683 24.88 -28.93 -20.36
C VAL A 683 25.71 -28.23 -21.43
N LYS A 684 26.88 -28.75 -21.76
CA LYS A 684 27.70 -28.18 -22.84
C LYS A 684 26.98 -28.19 -24.19
N THR A 685 26.37 -29.30 -24.52
CA THR A 685 25.56 -29.43 -25.74
C THR A 685 24.34 -28.50 -25.71
N ALA A 686 23.71 -28.37 -24.56
CA ALA A 686 22.62 -27.43 -24.39
C ALA A 686 23.06 -25.97 -24.62
N LEU A 687 24.18 -25.55 -24.04
CA LEU A 687 24.76 -24.23 -24.26
C LEU A 687 25.06 -23.91 -25.72
N GLN A 688 25.42 -24.92 -26.49
CA GLN A 688 25.65 -24.76 -27.94
C GLN A 688 24.39 -24.28 -28.69
N ASN A 689 23.20 -24.52 -28.15
CA ASN A 689 21.93 -24.05 -28.72
C ASN A 689 21.78 -22.53 -28.63
N LEU A 690 22.55 -21.86 -27.80
CA LEU A 690 22.60 -20.39 -27.74
C LEU A 690 23.19 -19.77 -28.99
N LEU A 691 24.00 -20.55 -29.74
CA LEU A 691 24.73 -20.07 -30.90
C LEU A 691 24.13 -20.64 -32.18
N ASP A 692 24.04 -19.84 -33.21
CA ASP A 692 23.85 -20.33 -34.58
C ASP A 692 25.13 -21.04 -35.06
N TRP A 693 25.01 -21.70 -36.18
CA TRP A 693 26.15 -22.44 -36.73
C TRP A 693 27.36 -21.54 -36.98
N SER A 694 27.16 -20.33 -37.49
CA SER A 694 28.22 -19.37 -37.78
C SER A 694 28.98 -18.94 -36.53
N LEU A 695 28.25 -18.56 -35.46
CA LEU A 695 28.87 -18.18 -34.19
C LEU A 695 29.54 -19.36 -33.49
N ARG A 696 28.99 -20.55 -33.61
CA ARG A 696 29.61 -21.78 -33.08
C ARG A 696 30.95 -22.06 -33.73
N GLN A 697 31.01 -21.98 -35.07
CA GLN A 697 32.26 -22.11 -35.82
C GLN A 697 33.27 -21.02 -35.43
N ARG A 698 32.83 -19.80 -35.31
CA ARG A 698 33.66 -18.67 -34.90
C ARG A 698 34.23 -18.85 -33.49
N LEU A 699 33.41 -19.33 -32.55
CA LEU A 699 33.87 -19.64 -31.21
C LEU A 699 35.00 -20.69 -31.24
N ASP A 700 34.82 -21.76 -32.01
CA ASP A 700 35.79 -22.84 -32.09
C ASP A 700 37.07 -22.41 -32.81
N SER A 701 37.01 -21.49 -33.75
CA SER A 701 38.19 -20.98 -34.46
C SER A 701 38.92 -19.87 -33.67
N GLU A 702 38.17 -18.93 -33.06
CA GLU A 702 38.77 -17.75 -32.45
C GLU A 702 39.05 -17.91 -30.95
N LEU A 703 38.25 -18.68 -30.24
CA LEU A 703 38.46 -19.05 -28.84
C LEU A 703 38.48 -20.57 -28.70
N PRO A 704 39.48 -21.26 -29.26
CA PRO A 704 39.51 -22.73 -29.27
C PRO A 704 39.65 -23.30 -27.87
N GLY A 705 39.13 -24.51 -27.66
CA GLY A 705 39.29 -25.20 -26.36
C GLY A 705 40.74 -25.73 -26.16
N HIS A 706 41.49 -25.91 -27.24
CA HIS A 706 42.86 -26.44 -27.23
C HIS A 706 43.74 -25.65 -28.17
N TYR A 707 44.98 -25.58 -27.82
CA TYR A 707 46.03 -25.05 -28.70
C TYR A 707 47.00 -26.15 -29.10
N THR A 708 47.32 -26.23 -30.39
CA THR A 708 48.30 -27.19 -30.92
C THR A 708 49.68 -26.57 -30.83
N VAL A 709 50.51 -27.11 -29.93
CA VAL A 709 51.88 -26.67 -29.73
C VAL A 709 52.77 -27.19 -30.81
N PRO A 710 54.02 -26.67 -30.96
CA PRO A 710 54.92 -27.06 -32.04
C PRO A 710 55.20 -28.57 -32.18
N THR A 711 55.12 -29.36 -31.13
CA THR A 711 55.25 -30.81 -31.16
C THR A 711 54.01 -31.52 -31.74
N GLY A 712 52.93 -30.81 -32.02
CA GLY A 712 51.66 -31.37 -32.45
C GLY A 712 50.73 -31.80 -31.29
N SER A 713 51.16 -31.68 -30.05
CA SER A 713 50.29 -31.94 -28.88
C SER A 713 49.19 -30.92 -28.80
N ARG A 714 48.00 -31.41 -28.54
CA ARG A 714 46.84 -30.54 -28.26
C ARG A 714 46.75 -30.29 -26.75
N ILE A 715 46.96 -29.07 -26.31
CA ILE A 715 46.92 -28.69 -24.92
C ILE A 715 45.68 -27.84 -24.65
N ALA A 716 44.94 -28.16 -23.61
CA ALA A 716 43.75 -27.41 -23.23
C ALA A 716 44.10 -25.99 -22.83
N ILE A 717 43.34 -25.04 -23.36
CA ILE A 717 43.38 -23.65 -22.93
C ILE A 717 42.40 -23.49 -21.78
N ARG A 718 42.85 -22.96 -20.66
CA ARG A 718 42.00 -22.63 -19.50
C ARG A 718 41.54 -21.18 -19.59
N TYR A 719 40.24 -20.98 -19.75
CA TYR A 719 39.63 -19.65 -19.78
C TYR A 719 39.20 -19.23 -18.38
N HIS A 720 39.28 -17.95 -18.10
CA HIS A 720 38.87 -17.32 -16.84
C HIS A 720 38.01 -16.11 -17.17
N GLU A 721 37.06 -15.80 -16.31
CA GLU A 721 36.16 -14.64 -16.52
C GLU A 721 36.91 -13.30 -16.47
N ASP A 722 37.83 -13.16 -15.54
CA ASP A 722 38.52 -11.88 -15.26
C ASP A 722 40.02 -11.92 -15.55
N ASN A 723 40.59 -13.07 -15.87
CA ASN A 723 42.00 -13.25 -16.12
C ASN A 723 42.28 -13.69 -17.56
N PRO A 724 43.48 -13.43 -18.11
CA PRO A 724 43.83 -13.91 -19.41
C PRO A 724 43.83 -15.46 -19.50
N PRO A 725 43.52 -16.02 -20.67
CA PRO A 725 43.53 -17.48 -20.89
C PRO A 725 44.95 -18.06 -20.73
N ALA A 726 44.99 -19.20 -20.07
CA ALA A 726 46.27 -19.85 -19.72
C ALA A 726 46.48 -21.15 -20.45
N LEU A 727 47.72 -21.40 -20.86
CA LEU A 727 48.16 -22.64 -21.47
C LEU A 727 49.31 -23.22 -20.64
N ALA A 728 49.08 -24.37 -20.01
CA ALA A 728 50.12 -25.08 -19.24
C ALA A 728 50.77 -26.15 -20.13
N VAL A 729 51.99 -25.97 -20.46
CA VAL A 729 52.72 -26.82 -21.39
C VAL A 729 54.19 -27.02 -20.98
N ARG A 730 54.75 -28.18 -21.28
CA ARG A 730 56.16 -28.42 -21.07
C ARG A 730 56.99 -27.46 -21.95
N MET A 731 57.98 -26.83 -21.36
CA MET A 731 58.77 -25.82 -22.05
C MET A 731 59.39 -26.35 -23.38
N GLN A 732 59.86 -27.55 -23.38
CA GLN A 732 60.47 -28.13 -24.59
C GLN A 732 59.48 -28.33 -25.75
N GLU A 733 58.20 -28.44 -25.46
CA GLU A 733 57.18 -28.53 -26.51
C GLU A 733 56.89 -27.17 -27.16
N MET A 734 57.37 -26.10 -26.59
CA MET A 734 57.27 -24.74 -27.13
C MET A 734 58.53 -24.29 -27.90
N PHE A 735 59.58 -25.08 -27.94
CA PHE A 735 60.76 -24.78 -28.78
C PHE A 735 60.37 -24.63 -30.23
N GLY A 736 60.89 -23.65 -30.93
CA GLY A 736 60.47 -23.27 -32.26
C GLY A 736 59.43 -22.22 -32.38
N GLU A 737 58.72 -21.88 -31.25
CA GLU A 737 57.82 -20.73 -31.17
C GLU A 737 58.60 -19.50 -30.73
N ALA A 738 58.68 -18.50 -31.62
CA ALA A 738 59.38 -17.24 -31.34
C ALA A 738 58.55 -16.21 -30.62
N THR A 739 57.23 -16.23 -30.82
CA THR A 739 56.27 -15.25 -30.28
C THR A 739 55.19 -15.94 -29.46
N THR A 740 54.58 -15.16 -28.59
CA THR A 740 53.47 -15.65 -27.76
C THR A 740 52.30 -16.04 -28.65
N PRO A 741 51.74 -17.27 -28.52
CA PRO A 741 50.49 -17.59 -29.16
C PRO A 741 49.36 -16.69 -28.74
N SER A 742 48.48 -16.28 -29.64
CA SER A 742 47.32 -15.45 -29.38
C SER A 742 46.05 -16.05 -29.93
N ILE A 743 44.93 -15.67 -29.35
CA ILE A 743 43.58 -16.07 -29.74
C ILE A 743 42.71 -14.84 -29.99
N ALA A 744 41.46 -15.01 -30.31
CA ALA A 744 40.49 -13.91 -30.49
C ALA A 744 40.97 -12.90 -31.56
N GLU A 745 41.19 -13.39 -32.79
CA GLU A 745 41.67 -12.58 -33.93
C GLU A 745 43.00 -11.89 -33.62
N GLY A 746 43.83 -12.52 -32.80
CA GLY A 746 45.14 -11.99 -32.41
C GLY A 746 45.12 -10.96 -31.30
N ARG A 747 43.93 -10.65 -30.73
CA ARG A 747 43.74 -9.62 -29.72
C ARG A 747 44.18 -10.02 -28.31
N VAL A 748 44.19 -11.33 -28.03
CA VAL A 748 44.46 -11.84 -26.68
C VAL A 748 45.62 -12.81 -26.67
N PRO A 749 46.79 -12.43 -26.14
CA PRO A 749 47.90 -13.35 -25.98
C PRO A 749 47.62 -14.35 -24.85
N LEU A 750 48.01 -15.60 -25.05
CA LEU A 750 47.93 -16.62 -24.02
C LEU A 750 48.94 -16.37 -22.91
N VAL A 751 48.56 -16.64 -21.69
CA VAL A 751 49.49 -16.74 -20.57
C VAL A 751 50.08 -18.14 -20.60
N LEU A 752 51.39 -18.27 -20.82
CA LEU A 752 52.06 -19.54 -20.87
C LEU A 752 52.55 -19.92 -19.48
N GLU A 753 52.06 -21.04 -18.97
CA GLU A 753 52.60 -21.70 -17.78
C GLU A 753 53.56 -22.77 -18.26
N LEU A 754 54.84 -22.41 -18.33
CA LEU A 754 55.89 -23.32 -18.83
C LEU A 754 56.26 -24.32 -17.74
N LEU A 755 56.18 -25.60 -18.08
CA LEU A 755 56.37 -26.70 -17.15
C LEU A 755 57.70 -27.42 -17.42
N SER A 756 58.27 -28.01 -16.37
CA SER A 756 59.39 -28.93 -16.48
C SER A 756 59.04 -30.21 -17.21
N PRO A 757 59.98 -31.06 -17.60
CA PRO A 757 59.71 -32.38 -18.14
C PRO A 757 58.79 -33.24 -17.24
N ALA A 758 58.86 -33.04 -15.95
CA ALA A 758 57.98 -33.67 -14.94
C ALA A 758 56.69 -32.93 -14.71
N GLN A 759 56.33 -31.97 -15.56
CA GLN A 759 55.11 -31.15 -15.48
C GLN A 759 54.99 -30.28 -14.22
N ARG A 760 56.08 -29.85 -13.65
CA ARG A 760 56.09 -28.90 -12.54
C ARG A 760 56.24 -27.45 -13.05
N PRO A 761 55.54 -26.47 -12.49
CA PRO A 761 55.71 -25.08 -12.90
C PRO A 761 57.13 -24.57 -12.84
N LEU A 762 57.59 -23.93 -13.91
CA LEU A 762 58.89 -23.28 -14.00
C LEU A 762 58.78 -21.80 -14.16
N GLN A 763 57.93 -21.34 -15.08
CA GLN A 763 57.79 -19.93 -15.43
C GLN A 763 56.39 -19.65 -15.96
N ILE A 764 55.88 -18.49 -15.59
CA ILE A 764 54.66 -17.94 -16.18
C ILE A 764 55.05 -16.72 -16.99
N THR A 765 54.70 -16.68 -18.26
CA THR A 765 55.02 -15.55 -19.12
C THR A 765 53.87 -15.18 -20.03
N ARG A 766 53.70 -13.87 -20.26
CA ARG A 766 52.83 -13.29 -21.26
C ARG A 766 53.53 -12.94 -22.56
N ASP A 767 54.84 -12.94 -22.53
CA ASP A 767 55.73 -12.65 -23.66
C ASP A 767 56.80 -13.71 -23.78
N LEU A 768 56.55 -14.69 -24.65
CA LEU A 768 57.46 -15.82 -24.87
C LEU A 768 58.79 -15.37 -25.49
N GLY A 769 58.77 -14.41 -26.42
CA GLY A 769 59.98 -13.89 -27.02
C GLY A 769 60.90 -13.19 -26.01
N ALA A 770 60.35 -12.38 -25.15
CA ALA A 770 61.06 -11.72 -24.05
C ALA A 770 61.61 -12.76 -23.04
N PHE A 771 60.82 -13.80 -22.75
CA PHE A 771 61.31 -14.88 -21.89
C PHE A 771 62.51 -15.64 -22.53
N TRP A 772 62.40 -16.02 -23.80
CA TRP A 772 63.49 -16.68 -24.49
C TRP A 772 64.77 -15.83 -24.51
N ALA A 773 64.65 -14.54 -24.68
CA ALA A 773 65.77 -13.59 -24.72
C ALA A 773 66.34 -13.26 -23.34
N GLY A 774 65.58 -13.41 -22.25
CA GLY A 774 65.94 -12.98 -20.89
C GLY A 774 66.02 -14.13 -19.88
N SER A 775 64.95 -14.31 -19.09
CA SER A 775 64.89 -15.23 -17.94
C SER A 775 65.11 -16.72 -18.30
N TYR A 776 64.95 -17.08 -19.54
CA TYR A 776 65.20 -18.45 -19.97
C TYR A 776 66.60 -18.96 -19.61
N ARG A 777 67.64 -18.11 -19.65
CA ARG A 777 68.95 -18.53 -19.32
C ARG A 777 69.15 -19.09 -17.94
N ASP A 778 68.49 -18.45 -16.98
CA ASP A 778 68.50 -18.89 -15.60
C ASP A 778 67.79 -20.23 -15.42
N VAL A 779 66.63 -20.36 -16.07
CA VAL A 779 65.81 -21.60 -16.08
C VAL A 779 66.64 -22.72 -16.80
N GLN A 780 67.25 -22.40 -17.90
CA GLN A 780 68.14 -23.34 -18.67
C GLN A 780 69.25 -23.91 -17.78
N LYS A 781 69.95 -23.06 -17.07
CA LYS A 781 70.97 -23.44 -16.14
C LYS A 781 70.54 -24.37 -15.03
N GLU A 782 69.39 -24.07 -14.43
CA GLU A 782 68.76 -24.91 -13.43
C GLU A 782 68.30 -26.21 -13.97
N MET A 783 67.67 -26.21 -15.10
CA MET A 783 67.06 -27.40 -15.72
C MET A 783 68.10 -28.35 -16.29
N LYS A 784 69.24 -27.82 -16.82
CA LYS A 784 70.40 -28.69 -17.23
C LYS A 784 70.98 -29.50 -16.07
N GLY A 785 70.87 -28.96 -14.86
CA GLY A 785 71.28 -29.67 -13.65
C GLY A 785 70.28 -30.73 -13.23
N ARG A 786 68.98 -30.41 -13.28
CA ARG A 786 67.87 -31.30 -12.82
C ARG A 786 67.50 -32.35 -13.86
N TYR A 787 67.49 -32.02 -15.15
CA TYR A 787 67.06 -32.87 -16.23
C TYR A 787 68.09 -32.94 -17.34
N PRO A 788 69.34 -33.45 -17.06
CA PRO A 788 70.45 -33.47 -18.01
C PRO A 788 70.21 -34.28 -19.26
N LYS A 789 69.34 -35.25 -19.25
CA LYS A 789 68.95 -36.10 -20.40
C LYS A 789 68.01 -35.43 -21.40
N HIS A 790 67.42 -34.20 -21.02
CA HIS A 790 66.56 -33.43 -21.91
C HIS A 790 67.31 -32.34 -22.66
N VAL A 791 66.72 -31.85 -23.75
CA VAL A 791 67.30 -30.78 -24.57
C VAL A 791 67.03 -29.42 -23.92
N TRP A 792 68.12 -28.65 -23.71
CA TRP A 792 68.05 -27.27 -23.19
C TRP A 792 68.92 -26.35 -24.07
N PRO A 793 68.43 -25.97 -25.29
CA PRO A 793 69.17 -25.23 -26.29
C PRO A 793 69.51 -23.82 -25.88
N ASP A 794 70.55 -23.22 -26.47
CA ASP A 794 70.85 -21.80 -26.25
C ASP A 794 69.93 -20.84 -27.04
N ASP A 795 69.38 -21.35 -28.16
CA ASP A 795 68.41 -20.64 -29.01
C ASP A 795 67.07 -21.40 -29.07
N PRO A 796 66.23 -21.32 -28.07
CA PRO A 796 65.00 -22.09 -28.00
C PRO A 796 63.98 -21.71 -29.06
N ALA A 797 64.01 -20.46 -29.56
CA ALA A 797 63.00 -19.99 -30.56
C ALA A 797 63.29 -20.69 -31.97
N ASN A 798 64.46 -21.10 -32.22
CA ASN A 798 64.89 -21.75 -33.52
C ASN A 798 65.23 -23.24 -33.36
N THR A 799 64.90 -23.83 -32.23
CA THR A 799 65.21 -25.24 -31.96
C THR A 799 64.01 -26.11 -32.23
N ALA A 800 64.16 -27.29 -32.75
CA ALA A 800 63.04 -28.22 -32.95
C ALA A 800 62.37 -28.62 -31.63
N PRO A 801 61.07 -28.57 -31.52
CA PRO A 801 60.32 -28.95 -30.30
C PRO A 801 60.43 -30.46 -30.07
N THR A 802 60.43 -30.89 -28.81
CA THR A 802 60.52 -32.31 -28.47
C THR A 802 59.78 -32.65 -27.16
N ARG A 803 59.23 -33.85 -27.11
CA ARG A 803 58.69 -34.45 -25.88
C ARG A 803 59.67 -35.42 -25.22
N ARG A 804 60.77 -35.71 -25.92
CA ARG A 804 61.65 -36.82 -25.61
C ARG A 804 63.01 -36.38 -25.08
N THR A 805 63.70 -37.28 -24.49
CA THR A 805 65.09 -37.03 -24.09
C THR A 805 66.01 -36.92 -25.30
N LYS A 806 67.24 -36.41 -25.12
CA LYS A 806 68.30 -36.27 -26.19
C LYS A 806 68.52 -37.47 -27.04
N LYS A 807 68.34 -38.65 -26.45
CA LYS A 807 68.56 -39.90 -27.15
C LYS A 807 67.51 -40.20 -28.25
N TYR A 808 66.38 -39.61 -28.13
CA TYR A 808 65.23 -39.92 -29.02
C TYR A 808 64.60 -38.62 -29.66
N SER A 809 65.22 -37.47 -29.46
CA SER A 809 64.78 -36.16 -30.02
C SER A 809 65.35 -35.92 -31.44
#